data_ff5ca12b9383312059cb9b1d76f70d2c
#
_entry.id   ff5ca12b9383312059cb9b1d76f70d2c
#
_cell.length_a   1.000
_cell.length_b   1.000
_cell.length_c   1.000
_cell.angle_alpha   90.00
_cell.angle_beta   90.00
_cell.angle_gamma   90.00
#
_symmetry.space_group_name_H-M   'P 1'
#
loop_
_entity.id
_entity.type
_entity.pdbx_description
1 polymer ?
#
loop_
_entity_poly.entity_id
_entity_poly.type
_entity_poly.pdbx_seq_one_letter_code
_entity_poly.pdbx_strand_id
1 'polypeptide(L)'
;MKTAIILSLLSFLLHIHTNAQNTIKGRVTDKVTRQPLESATVTLQQRGDGNIINYTLTDADGRFQLSSSSLKDRTITVFYMGYRKKTIPVLISRPLTIELEQEAVLLKEVQIRPGRVWGRQDTLKYDLTRFTSSKDRNVSDVLKKLPGINVEENGTIKYNGKVISNLYVEGMDVSGGRYNQINNNLKADAVQAAEVIEGHQPIKSLRGKTFTDDVALNLKLKPEVRSQWIYTVMAGGGYGEKALYDASFNVLQLSRNRQTVYTYKANNIGRNLFSDQQKLASGNSFDRVTDSNPPIFLPLPEPAMPLSQKRLLFNETHTASANRLYRLDEEKQLRFQLGYIHDRTTRQYGSEEIYYFAQDTVHTATNRHDRLKTDCLNGEVNYEDNAASRYTRENFSFAGTWKSGVSDITGDNVIFQKIKNSQWELKNYFNQLYTKEKYTWGIRSYIRYTHLPALLTVIHRNLPVSSADNRLIATCIHRRDELNLPDNINENTYRTVTGQTYESIPTEYEEMNIDNAYTDNALYGMRKKNGVNYQLTGGFRGELSSVRQENSYSAPRYSFYTIPRIEWERTDFLLTAAATVWWNRLPKQSYSRFYAAPSLYFRYKFSPRWKMSLSGSLDESEGGIQDIYPFHYREDYRTVVKHTGKVAVTVRQLYTCYLEYKNTVKEFFWTLSASYSHNRYNLMAERNYKDGNFYLSSVERNHSSYSYALNTIGSKGVYDWNLKTSLELTLARNEGKQLNENIVQNYRYDYLRVEPKIVWAPSALFEVEYKATVSCGGSGIGEDTRLDPLWDVAQRLTLSLGFHDTDFRLSGEHFYNDLSKDQHLNTWLADVSLIHKSGKWRFTASAMNLFNKEQYRYTLYSAVQSYTSWVKLRPREFMVSVQYQIGRASCRER
;
A
#
# COMPACT_ATOMS: atom_id res chain seq x y z
N MET A 1 27.22 9.40 27.21
CA MET A 1 26.99 9.54 25.77
C MET A 1 25.52 9.66 25.39
N LYS A 2 24.58 8.91 26.02
CA LYS A 2 23.15 8.92 25.65
C LYS A 2 22.45 10.28 25.88
N THR A 3 22.80 10.98 26.94
CA THR A 3 22.29 12.33 27.26
C THR A 3 22.83 13.43 26.36
N ALA A 4 24.07 13.30 25.89
CA ALA A 4 24.69 14.28 24.99
C ALA A 4 24.10 14.27 23.58
N ILE A 5 23.67 13.10 23.07
CA ILE A 5 23.05 12.98 21.75
C ILE A 5 21.63 13.55 21.76
N ILE A 6 20.89 13.34 22.85
CA ILE A 6 19.53 13.91 23.00
C ILE A 6 19.60 15.43 23.15
N LEU A 7 20.55 15.95 23.93
CA LEU A 7 20.79 17.38 24.03
C LEU A 7 21.28 18.00 22.71
N SER A 8 22.11 17.30 21.94
CA SER A 8 22.58 17.74 20.62
C SER A 8 21.46 17.76 19.59
N LEU A 9 20.56 16.75 19.58
CA LEU A 9 19.36 16.75 18.74
C LEU A 9 18.35 17.85 19.17
N LEU A 10 18.16 18.06 20.47
CA LEU A 10 17.35 19.14 20.99
C LEU A 10 17.93 20.52 20.68
N SER A 11 19.27 20.67 20.76
CA SER A 11 20.00 21.87 20.37
C SER A 11 19.92 22.17 18.87
N PHE A 12 19.95 21.13 18.03
CA PHE A 12 19.78 21.27 16.58
C PHE A 12 18.34 21.67 16.21
N LEU A 13 17.35 21.20 16.96
CA LEU A 13 15.93 21.60 16.81
C LEU A 13 15.69 23.05 17.31
N LEU A 14 16.49 23.55 18.25
CA LEU A 14 16.38 24.92 18.76
C LEU A 14 17.14 25.97 17.92
N HIS A 15 18.01 25.57 17.00
CA HIS A 15 18.63 26.46 16.01
C HIS A 15 17.79 26.63 14.75
N ILE A 16 16.46 26.50 14.84
CA ILE A 16 15.60 27.11 13.84
C ILE A 16 15.81 28.61 13.95
N HIS A 17 16.63 29.14 13.08
CA HIS A 17 16.77 30.58 12.90
C HIS A 17 15.37 31.11 12.63
N THR A 18 14.79 31.79 13.59
CA THR A 18 13.66 32.69 13.39
C THR A 18 14.17 33.79 12.48
N ASN A 19 14.13 33.58 11.17
CA ASN A 19 14.23 34.67 10.23
C ASN A 19 13.07 35.60 10.58
N ALA A 20 13.36 36.77 11.06
CA ALA A 20 12.40 37.80 11.31
C ALA A 20 11.64 38.03 9.99
N GLN A 21 10.44 37.48 9.85
CA GLN A 21 9.62 37.65 8.67
C GLN A 21 9.03 39.04 8.73
N ASN A 22 9.41 39.87 7.80
CA ASN A 22 8.76 41.17 7.64
C ASN A 22 7.31 40.94 7.25
N THR A 23 6.40 41.49 8.06
CA THR A 23 4.95 41.37 7.83
C THR A 23 4.41 42.63 7.19
N ILE A 24 3.79 42.49 6.03
CA ILE A 24 3.09 43.57 5.34
C ILE A 24 1.61 43.46 5.70
N LYS A 25 1.01 44.51 6.22
CA LYS A 25 -0.42 44.60 6.51
C LYS A 25 -1.07 45.66 5.66
N GLY A 26 -2.31 45.46 5.25
CA GLY A 26 -3.04 46.43 4.51
C GLY A 26 -4.53 46.17 4.44
N ARG A 27 -5.23 47.01 3.73
CA ARG A 27 -6.67 46.92 3.51
C ARG A 27 -6.98 47.21 2.06
N VAL A 28 -7.93 46.49 1.47
CA VAL A 28 -8.40 46.66 0.11
C VAL A 28 -9.85 47.18 0.17
N THR A 29 -10.13 48.27 -0.54
CA THR A 29 -11.46 48.88 -0.55
C THR A 29 -11.84 49.28 -1.98
N ASP A 30 -13.13 49.42 -2.23
CA ASP A 30 -13.66 50.07 -3.43
C ASP A 30 -13.34 51.55 -3.41
N LYS A 31 -12.86 52.09 -4.49
CA LYS A 31 -12.42 53.50 -4.59
C LYS A 31 -13.59 54.50 -4.44
N VAL A 32 -14.80 54.15 -4.92
CA VAL A 32 -15.97 55.02 -4.93
C VAL A 32 -16.79 54.87 -3.65
N THR A 33 -17.16 53.61 -3.31
CA THR A 33 -18.04 53.30 -2.19
C THR A 33 -17.31 53.20 -0.85
N ARG A 34 -15.97 53.11 -0.86
CA ARG A 34 -15.10 52.87 0.32
C ARG A 34 -15.41 51.60 1.09
N GLN A 35 -16.26 50.76 0.54
CA GLN A 35 -16.57 49.46 1.16
C GLN A 35 -15.40 48.50 1.08
N PRO A 36 -15.18 47.66 2.12
CA PRO A 36 -14.15 46.66 2.10
C PRO A 36 -14.42 45.59 1.01
N LEU A 37 -13.39 45.14 0.34
CA LEU A 37 -13.48 44.09 -0.65
C LEU A 37 -13.00 42.78 -0.01
N GLU A 38 -13.93 41.91 0.38
CA GLU A 38 -13.68 40.59 0.93
C GLU A 38 -13.23 39.64 -0.17
N SER A 39 -12.30 38.74 0.14
CA SER A 39 -11.79 37.72 -0.79
C SER A 39 -11.03 38.28 -2.00
N ALA A 40 -10.57 39.53 -1.95
CA ALA A 40 -9.66 40.04 -2.96
C ALA A 40 -8.29 39.37 -2.86
N THR A 41 -7.77 38.90 -3.99
CA THR A 41 -6.46 38.24 -4.06
C THR A 41 -5.34 39.26 -4.01
N VAL A 42 -4.49 39.16 -3.00
CA VAL A 42 -3.32 40.02 -2.80
C VAL A 42 -2.06 39.17 -2.97
N THR A 43 -1.24 39.47 -3.97
CA THR A 43 0.00 38.75 -4.27
C THR A 43 1.23 39.62 -4.04
N LEU A 44 2.26 39.07 -3.42
CA LEU A 44 3.59 39.66 -3.30
C LEU A 44 4.47 39.10 -4.41
N GLN A 45 5.03 39.98 -5.23
CA GLN A 45 5.79 39.62 -6.42
C GLN A 45 7.18 40.27 -6.39
N GLN A 46 8.12 39.64 -7.13
CA GLN A 46 9.41 40.28 -7.41
C GLN A 46 9.23 41.34 -8.49
N ARG A 47 9.84 42.49 -8.27
CA ARG A 47 9.80 43.57 -9.25
C ARG A 47 10.61 43.19 -10.49
N GLY A 48 9.95 43.24 -11.67
CA GLY A 48 10.57 42.96 -12.96
C GLY A 48 10.21 41.64 -13.60
N ASP A 49 10.17 40.54 -12.86
CA ASP A 49 9.88 39.19 -13.40
C ASP A 49 8.46 38.70 -13.10
N GLY A 50 7.73 39.40 -12.19
CA GLY A 50 6.35 39.08 -11.83
C GLY A 50 6.16 37.77 -11.06
N ASN A 51 7.22 37.09 -10.63
CA ASN A 51 7.14 35.86 -9.87
C ASN A 51 6.46 36.05 -8.51
N ILE A 52 5.43 35.27 -8.22
CA ILE A 52 4.68 35.35 -6.97
C ILE A 52 5.47 34.67 -5.85
N ILE A 53 5.81 35.46 -4.82
CA ILE A 53 6.57 35.05 -3.65
C ILE A 53 5.65 34.57 -2.54
N ASN A 54 4.52 35.30 -2.34
CA ASN A 54 3.52 34.98 -1.37
C ASN A 54 2.16 35.54 -1.81
N TYR A 55 1.06 35.02 -1.29
CA TYR A 55 -0.27 35.55 -1.55
C TYR A 55 -1.19 35.35 -0.35
N THR A 56 -2.27 36.13 -0.30
CA THR A 56 -3.34 36.02 0.68
C THR A 56 -4.66 36.50 0.08
N LEU A 57 -5.76 36.22 0.75
CA LEU A 57 -7.06 36.82 0.46
C LEU A 57 -7.38 37.84 1.55
N THR A 58 -8.14 38.86 1.20
CA THR A 58 -8.67 39.82 2.19
C THR A 58 -9.80 39.20 3.00
N ASP A 59 -9.89 39.57 4.28
CA ASP A 59 -10.98 39.21 5.19
C ASP A 59 -12.27 40.02 4.91
N ALA A 60 -13.31 39.80 5.72
CA ALA A 60 -14.59 40.54 5.61
C ALA A 60 -14.44 42.05 5.78
N ASP A 61 -13.41 42.51 6.48
CA ASP A 61 -13.08 43.93 6.64
C ASP A 61 -12.15 44.45 5.51
N GLY A 62 -11.86 43.63 4.51
CA GLY A 62 -10.93 43.94 3.42
C GLY A 62 -9.45 43.93 3.83
N ARG A 63 -9.10 43.41 5.04
CA ARG A 63 -7.73 43.43 5.54
C ARG A 63 -6.95 42.21 5.02
N PHE A 64 -5.65 42.41 4.84
CA PHE A 64 -4.72 41.33 4.45
C PHE A 64 -3.42 41.40 5.24
N GLN A 65 -2.74 40.26 5.31
CA GLN A 65 -1.43 40.14 5.90
C GLN A 65 -0.57 39.20 5.05
N LEU A 66 0.62 39.67 4.66
CA LEU A 66 1.63 38.94 3.90
C LEU A 66 2.95 38.95 4.65
N SER A 67 3.66 37.84 4.64
CA SER A 67 4.98 37.68 5.25
C SER A 67 6.04 37.42 4.18
N SER A 68 7.20 38.07 4.33
CA SER A 68 8.36 37.86 3.41
C SER A 68 9.66 37.93 4.18
N SER A 69 10.66 37.18 3.76
CA SER A 69 12.02 37.22 4.30
C SER A 69 12.78 38.48 3.89
N SER A 70 12.39 39.14 2.80
CA SER A 70 12.96 40.41 2.32
C SER A 70 11.88 41.23 1.63
N LEU A 71 11.85 42.55 1.89
CA LEU A 71 10.94 43.49 1.26
C LEU A 71 11.60 44.31 0.13
N LYS A 72 12.90 44.14 -0.09
CA LYS A 72 13.65 44.86 -1.13
C LYS A 72 13.18 44.37 -2.51
N ASP A 73 12.93 45.31 -3.40
CA ASP A 73 12.50 45.07 -4.81
C ASP A 73 11.24 44.16 -4.90
N ARG A 74 10.22 44.49 -4.11
CA ARG A 74 8.92 43.78 -4.08
C ARG A 74 7.78 44.73 -4.52
N THR A 75 6.77 44.07 -5.15
CA THR A 75 5.50 44.74 -5.52
C THR A 75 4.33 43.91 -4.98
N ILE A 76 3.26 44.61 -4.58
CA ILE A 76 1.99 44.00 -4.25
C ILE A 76 1.06 44.21 -5.44
N THR A 77 0.46 43.12 -5.89
CA THR A 77 -0.59 43.17 -6.88
C THR A 77 -1.89 42.67 -6.27
N VAL A 78 -2.93 43.48 -6.42
CA VAL A 78 -4.28 43.15 -5.94
C VAL A 78 -5.19 42.91 -7.14
N PHE A 79 -5.94 41.82 -7.08
CA PHE A 79 -6.96 41.44 -8.05
C PHE A 79 -8.28 41.13 -7.35
N TYR A 80 -9.35 41.66 -7.89
CA TYR A 80 -10.71 41.33 -7.48
C TYR A 80 -11.62 41.33 -8.71
N MET A 81 -12.57 40.39 -8.75
CA MET A 81 -13.45 40.25 -9.92
C MET A 81 -14.30 41.51 -10.12
N GLY A 82 -14.31 42.08 -11.32
CA GLY A 82 -15.03 43.30 -11.65
C GLY A 82 -14.27 44.59 -11.32
N TYR A 83 -12.99 44.48 -10.94
CA TYR A 83 -12.16 45.62 -10.60
C TYR A 83 -10.83 45.60 -11.39
N ARG A 84 -10.34 46.80 -11.65
CA ARG A 84 -9.05 47.00 -12.32
C ARG A 84 -7.91 46.50 -11.43
N LYS A 85 -7.09 45.60 -11.95
CA LYS A 85 -5.88 45.11 -11.27
C LYS A 85 -4.96 46.27 -10.90
N LYS A 86 -4.50 46.32 -9.64
CA LYS A 86 -3.61 47.37 -9.14
C LYS A 86 -2.30 46.77 -8.62
N THR A 87 -1.17 47.29 -9.11
CA THR A 87 0.16 46.92 -8.65
C THR A 87 0.83 48.14 -8.02
N ILE A 88 1.35 47.96 -6.80
CA ILE A 88 2.04 49.00 -6.06
C ILE A 88 3.37 48.47 -5.51
N PRO A 89 4.42 49.33 -5.41
CA PRO A 89 5.66 48.95 -4.74
C PRO A 89 5.42 48.81 -3.23
N VAL A 90 6.16 47.91 -2.59
CA VAL A 90 6.10 47.73 -1.14
C VAL A 90 6.87 48.84 -0.45
N LEU A 91 6.18 49.68 0.35
CA LEU A 91 6.77 50.71 1.21
C LEU A 91 6.65 50.27 2.66
N ILE A 92 7.74 50.27 3.40
CA ILE A 92 7.92 49.58 4.69
C ILE A 92 7.25 50.27 5.88
N SER A 93 6.77 51.51 5.75
CA SER A 93 6.55 52.33 6.93
C SER A 93 5.10 52.54 7.40
N ARG A 94 4.07 52.02 6.72
CA ARG A 94 2.65 52.14 7.11
C ARG A 94 1.79 51.00 6.59
N PRO A 95 0.65 50.67 7.27
CA PRO A 95 -0.35 49.77 6.69
C PRO A 95 -0.84 50.30 5.33
N LEU A 96 -0.87 49.43 4.33
CA LEU A 96 -1.21 49.80 2.95
C LEU A 96 -2.73 49.86 2.79
N THR A 97 -3.26 51.00 2.34
CA THR A 97 -4.65 51.11 1.86
C THR A 97 -4.65 51.03 0.33
N ILE A 98 -5.28 50.02 -0.23
CA ILE A 98 -5.31 49.79 -1.67
C ILE A 98 -6.75 49.94 -2.14
N GLU A 99 -7.00 51.01 -2.89
CA GLU A 99 -8.30 51.30 -3.47
C GLU A 99 -8.34 50.72 -4.88
N LEU A 100 -9.36 49.92 -5.18
CA LEU A 100 -9.59 49.35 -6.51
C LEU A 100 -10.71 50.10 -7.21
N GLU A 101 -10.56 50.37 -8.49
CA GLU A 101 -11.57 50.95 -9.37
C GLU A 101 -12.39 49.85 -10.02
N GLN A 102 -13.72 50.00 -10.04
CA GLN A 102 -14.58 49.10 -10.80
C GLN A 102 -14.27 49.26 -12.28
N GLU A 103 -14.02 48.19 -12.94
CA GLU A 103 -13.81 48.14 -14.38
C GLU A 103 -14.76 47.09 -14.96
N ALA A 104 -15.65 47.51 -15.83
CA ALA A 104 -16.48 46.60 -16.61
C ALA A 104 -15.57 45.82 -17.57
N VAL A 105 -14.97 44.73 -17.08
CA VAL A 105 -14.08 43.90 -17.85
C VAL A 105 -14.92 42.99 -18.73
N LEU A 106 -14.92 43.24 -20.02
CA LEU A 106 -15.03 42.17 -21.00
C LEU A 106 -13.88 41.18 -20.71
N LEU A 107 -14.21 40.10 -20.05
CA LEU A 107 -13.26 39.04 -19.63
C LEU A 107 -12.52 38.44 -20.85
N LYS A 108 -11.44 39.06 -21.26
CA LYS A 108 -10.33 38.30 -21.79
C LYS A 108 -9.76 37.54 -20.59
N GLU A 109 -9.95 36.23 -20.64
CA GLU A 109 -9.39 35.29 -19.68
C GLU A 109 -7.91 35.64 -19.42
N VAL A 110 -7.61 36.30 -18.30
CA VAL A 110 -6.24 36.47 -17.86
C VAL A 110 -5.86 35.11 -17.29
N GLN A 111 -5.28 34.25 -18.11
CA GLN A 111 -4.59 33.06 -17.67
C GLN A 111 -3.37 33.51 -16.86
N ILE A 112 -3.58 33.80 -15.59
CA ILE A 112 -2.50 33.72 -14.61
C ILE A 112 -2.10 32.24 -14.63
N ARG A 113 -1.02 31.90 -15.34
CA ARG A 113 -0.50 30.54 -15.33
C ARG A 113 0.05 30.31 -13.91
N PRO A 114 -0.67 29.62 -13.03
CA PRO A 114 -0.15 29.29 -11.73
C PRO A 114 1.13 28.47 -11.92
N GLY A 115 1.97 28.35 -10.90
CA GLY A 115 3.06 27.41 -10.90
C GLY A 115 2.60 26.02 -11.33
N ARG A 116 3.51 25.10 -11.60
CA ARG A 116 3.13 23.73 -12.03
C ARG A 116 2.31 22.97 -10.98
N VAL A 117 2.27 23.47 -9.73
CA VAL A 117 1.47 22.98 -8.61
C VAL A 117 0.72 24.13 -7.98
N TRP A 118 -0.60 24.05 -7.89
CA TRP A 118 -1.42 25.04 -7.22
C TRP A 118 -2.59 24.39 -6.48
N GLY A 119 -3.09 25.04 -5.46
CA GLY A 119 -4.19 24.52 -4.64
C GLY A 119 -5.30 25.55 -4.47
N ARG A 120 -6.53 25.07 -4.39
CA ARG A 120 -7.71 25.85 -4.01
C ARG A 120 -8.53 25.04 -3.02
N GLN A 121 -8.74 25.56 -1.81
CA GLN A 121 -9.42 24.85 -0.73
C GLN A 121 -8.75 23.48 -0.43
N ASP A 122 -9.50 22.38 -0.53
CA ASP A 122 -9.04 21.03 -0.24
C ASP A 122 -8.52 20.27 -1.50
N THR A 123 -8.35 20.98 -2.63
CA THR A 123 -7.88 20.38 -3.88
C THR A 123 -6.55 20.95 -4.31
N LEU A 124 -5.56 20.07 -4.46
CA LEU A 124 -4.25 20.40 -5.02
C LEU A 124 -4.18 19.91 -6.46
N LYS A 125 -3.81 20.79 -7.40
CA LYS A 125 -3.70 20.47 -8.82
C LYS A 125 -2.26 20.49 -9.28
N TYR A 126 -1.88 19.47 -10.06
CA TYR A 126 -0.61 19.36 -10.75
C TYR A 126 -0.86 19.47 -12.26
N ASP A 127 -0.19 20.38 -12.94
CA ASP A 127 -0.16 20.45 -14.40
C ASP A 127 0.82 19.39 -14.92
N LEU A 128 0.29 18.22 -15.29
CA LEU A 128 1.13 17.08 -15.69
C LEU A 128 1.93 17.37 -16.95
N THR A 129 1.50 18.30 -17.78
CA THR A 129 2.24 18.67 -19.01
C THR A 129 3.62 19.25 -18.70
N ARG A 130 3.81 19.81 -17.50
CA ARG A 130 5.07 20.37 -17.03
C ARG A 130 5.96 19.37 -16.26
N PHE A 131 5.44 18.18 -15.97
CA PHE A 131 6.18 17.09 -15.33
C PHE A 131 6.48 15.96 -16.31
N THR A 132 5.73 15.89 -17.42
CA THR A 132 5.89 14.83 -18.42
C THR A 132 7.10 15.11 -19.30
N SER A 133 7.92 14.08 -19.48
CA SER A 133 9.02 14.05 -20.44
C SER A 133 8.76 13.05 -21.57
N SER A 134 9.52 13.11 -22.65
CA SER A 134 9.46 12.14 -23.75
C SER A 134 9.77 10.70 -23.32
N LYS A 135 10.42 10.54 -22.15
CA LYS A 135 10.82 9.26 -21.57
C LYS A 135 9.71 8.56 -20.79
N ASP A 136 8.68 9.31 -20.37
CA ASP A 136 7.55 8.76 -19.64
C ASP A 136 6.67 7.92 -20.55
N ARG A 137 6.34 6.71 -20.11
CA ARG A 137 5.52 5.76 -20.86
C ARG A 137 4.05 5.88 -20.50
N ASN A 138 3.79 5.89 -19.19
CA ASN A 138 2.45 5.86 -18.62
C ASN A 138 2.31 6.88 -17.49
N VAL A 139 1.10 7.03 -17.01
CA VAL A 139 0.79 7.98 -15.95
C VAL A 139 1.58 7.71 -14.66
N SER A 140 1.86 6.44 -14.33
CA SER A 140 2.65 6.08 -13.16
C SER A 140 4.04 6.71 -13.17
N ASP A 141 4.68 6.81 -14.34
CA ASP A 141 6.01 7.42 -14.48
C ASP A 141 5.98 8.92 -14.15
N VAL A 142 4.91 9.61 -14.57
CA VAL A 142 4.72 11.04 -14.26
C VAL A 142 4.36 11.25 -12.79
N LEU A 143 3.48 10.41 -12.22
CA LEU A 143 3.08 10.51 -10.81
C LEU A 143 4.28 10.40 -9.86
N LYS A 144 5.28 9.60 -10.17
CA LYS A 144 6.53 9.49 -9.39
C LYS A 144 7.29 10.81 -9.29
N LYS A 145 7.15 11.70 -10.27
CA LYS A 145 7.82 13.01 -10.35
C LYS A 145 7.11 14.09 -9.53
N LEU A 146 5.85 13.87 -9.11
CA LEU A 146 5.05 14.87 -8.41
C LEU A 146 5.47 15.02 -6.95
N PRO A 147 5.78 16.25 -6.48
CA PRO A 147 6.07 16.52 -5.08
C PRO A 147 4.90 16.11 -4.17
N GLY A 148 5.19 15.49 -3.03
CA GLY A 148 4.18 14.97 -2.10
C GLY A 148 3.54 13.64 -2.52
N ILE A 149 3.72 13.18 -3.76
CA ILE A 149 3.22 11.88 -4.24
C ILE A 149 4.37 10.87 -4.25
N ASN A 150 4.11 9.69 -3.72
CA ASN A 150 4.98 8.53 -3.79
C ASN A 150 4.23 7.37 -4.44
N VAL A 151 4.85 6.70 -5.42
CA VAL A 151 4.34 5.48 -6.05
C VAL A 151 5.28 4.35 -5.69
N GLU A 152 4.77 3.36 -4.97
CA GLU A 152 5.53 2.19 -4.53
C GLU A 152 5.76 1.20 -5.69
N GLU A 153 6.60 0.19 -5.50
CA GLU A 153 6.92 -0.80 -6.55
C GLU A 153 5.69 -1.64 -6.96
N ASN A 154 4.80 -1.94 -6.02
CA ASN A 154 3.54 -2.62 -6.31
C ASN A 154 2.49 -1.71 -6.98
N GLY A 155 2.80 -0.42 -7.14
CA GLY A 155 1.92 0.60 -7.73
C GLY A 155 1.05 1.35 -6.73
N THR A 156 1.17 1.08 -5.42
CA THR A 156 0.43 1.84 -4.40
C THR A 156 0.79 3.32 -4.44
N ILE A 157 -0.21 4.17 -4.59
CA ILE A 157 -0.03 5.62 -4.60
C ILE A 157 -0.29 6.17 -3.21
N LYS A 158 0.67 6.93 -2.70
CA LYS A 158 0.57 7.65 -1.43
C LYS A 158 0.70 9.15 -1.65
N TYR A 159 -0.08 9.92 -0.94
CA TYR A 159 0.06 11.38 -0.84
C TYR A 159 0.40 11.76 0.61
N ASN A 160 1.53 12.42 0.81
CA ASN A 160 2.07 12.75 2.15
C ASN A 160 2.05 11.54 3.10
N GLY A 161 2.48 10.36 2.61
CA GLY A 161 2.50 9.11 3.36
C GLY A 161 1.16 8.37 3.46
N LYS A 162 0.02 8.98 3.10
CA LYS A 162 -1.31 8.35 3.13
C LYS A 162 -1.63 7.67 1.82
N VAL A 163 -2.07 6.42 1.88
CA VAL A 163 -2.61 5.70 0.70
C VAL A 163 -3.88 6.39 0.22
N ILE A 164 -3.99 6.59 -1.09
CA ILE A 164 -5.21 7.20 -1.66
C ILE A 164 -6.42 6.29 -1.47
N SER A 165 -7.57 6.90 -1.15
CA SER A 165 -8.84 6.18 -0.99
C SER A 165 -9.46 5.77 -2.34
N ASN A 166 -9.28 6.61 -3.36
CA ASN A 166 -9.84 6.41 -4.69
C ASN A 166 -8.91 6.99 -5.75
N LEU A 167 -8.91 6.36 -6.94
CA LEU A 167 -8.38 6.97 -8.15
C LEU A 167 -9.52 7.15 -9.15
N TYR A 168 -9.73 8.39 -9.54
CA TYR A 168 -10.72 8.76 -10.55
C TYR A 168 -10.05 9.13 -11.88
N VAL A 169 -10.74 8.86 -12.97
CA VAL A 169 -10.45 9.44 -14.28
C VAL A 169 -11.71 10.17 -14.74
N GLU A 170 -11.59 11.49 -15.00
CA GLU A 170 -12.74 12.35 -15.30
C GLU A 170 -13.87 12.25 -14.26
N GLY A 171 -13.51 12.04 -12.98
CA GLY A 171 -14.44 11.95 -11.85
C GLY A 171 -15.13 10.59 -11.65
N MET A 172 -14.72 9.55 -12.36
CA MET A 172 -15.29 8.19 -12.24
C MET A 172 -14.20 7.16 -11.93
N ASP A 173 -14.52 6.12 -11.16
CA ASP A 173 -13.62 5.02 -10.80
C ASP A 173 -14.05 3.71 -11.47
N VAL A 174 -13.55 3.48 -12.70
CA VAL A 174 -13.77 2.22 -13.41
C VAL A 174 -12.99 1.05 -12.80
N SER A 175 -11.89 1.35 -12.10
CA SER A 175 -10.98 0.35 -11.58
C SER A 175 -11.44 -0.29 -10.26
N GLY A 176 -12.34 0.36 -9.52
CA GLY A 176 -12.78 -0.09 -8.21
C GLY A 176 -11.64 -0.25 -7.20
N GLY A 177 -10.64 0.60 -7.31
CA GLY A 177 -9.42 0.56 -6.50
C GLY A 177 -8.29 -0.29 -7.07
N ARG A 178 -8.48 -0.99 -8.20
CA ARG A 178 -7.44 -1.74 -8.93
C ARG A 178 -6.76 -0.85 -9.96
N TYR A 179 -6.31 0.32 -9.54
CA TYR A 179 -5.91 1.40 -10.43
C TYR A 179 -4.59 1.18 -11.18
N ASN A 180 -3.82 0.12 -10.89
CA ASN A 180 -2.67 -0.26 -11.73
C ASN A 180 -3.06 -0.56 -13.17
N GLN A 181 -4.30 -1.02 -13.40
CA GLN A 181 -4.84 -1.21 -14.74
C GLN A 181 -4.96 0.11 -15.52
N ILE A 182 -5.11 1.23 -14.83
CA ILE A 182 -5.11 2.57 -15.42
C ILE A 182 -3.67 3.12 -15.48
N ASN A 183 -2.97 3.14 -14.34
CA ASN A 183 -1.66 3.76 -14.23
C ASN A 183 -0.62 3.18 -15.17
N ASN A 184 -0.66 1.86 -15.39
CA ASN A 184 0.32 1.15 -16.22
C ASN A 184 -0.05 1.13 -17.71
N ASN A 185 -1.30 1.49 -18.08
CA ASN A 185 -1.79 1.37 -19.45
C ASN A 185 -2.24 2.72 -20.06
N LEU A 186 -2.54 3.73 -19.23
CA LEU A 186 -2.84 5.08 -19.70
C LEU A 186 -1.52 5.83 -19.97
N LYS A 187 -1.37 6.38 -21.19
CA LYS A 187 -0.18 7.13 -21.59
C LYS A 187 0.03 8.37 -20.73
N ALA A 188 1.29 8.70 -20.49
CA ALA A 188 1.70 9.93 -19.82
C ALA A 188 1.16 11.19 -20.51
N ASP A 189 1.25 11.24 -21.85
CA ASP A 189 0.82 12.37 -22.68
C ASP A 189 -0.70 12.51 -22.81
N ALA A 190 -1.47 11.50 -22.40
CA ALA A 190 -2.94 11.54 -22.43
C ALA A 190 -3.55 12.36 -21.31
N VAL A 191 -2.80 12.63 -20.23
CA VAL A 191 -3.31 13.29 -19.04
C VAL A 191 -2.83 14.74 -18.98
N GLN A 192 -3.77 15.66 -18.75
CA GLN A 192 -3.49 17.10 -18.65
C GLN A 192 -3.12 17.48 -17.22
N ALA A 193 -3.88 16.98 -16.23
CA ALA A 193 -3.68 17.35 -14.83
C ALA A 193 -4.02 16.20 -13.88
N ALA A 194 -3.39 16.22 -12.70
CA ALA A 194 -3.77 15.40 -11.58
C ALA A 194 -4.28 16.29 -10.43
N GLU A 195 -5.43 15.92 -9.87
CA GLU A 195 -6.08 16.63 -8.78
C GLU A 195 -6.04 15.75 -7.54
N VAL A 196 -5.34 16.18 -6.50
CA VAL A 196 -5.36 15.54 -5.18
C VAL A 196 -6.44 16.22 -4.35
N ILE A 197 -7.42 15.45 -3.89
CA ILE A 197 -8.57 15.92 -3.11
C ILE A 197 -8.36 15.45 -1.68
N GLU A 198 -8.02 16.38 -0.80
CA GLU A 198 -7.85 16.13 0.64
C GLU A 198 -9.21 16.16 1.33
N GLY A 199 -9.38 15.36 2.40
CA GLY A 199 -10.66 15.27 3.10
C GLY A 199 -11.78 14.75 2.19
N HIS A 200 -11.45 13.83 1.30
CA HIS A 200 -12.35 13.37 0.25
C HIS A 200 -13.58 12.65 0.81
N GLN A 201 -14.76 13.28 0.67
CA GLN A 201 -16.04 12.66 0.98
C GLN A 201 -16.77 12.34 -0.34
N PRO A 202 -16.73 11.08 -0.82
CA PRO A 202 -17.38 10.70 -2.07
C PRO A 202 -18.91 10.73 -1.98
N ILE A 203 -19.48 10.45 -0.80
CA ILE A 203 -20.93 10.41 -0.58
C ILE A 203 -21.47 11.83 -0.51
N LYS A 204 -22.24 12.24 -1.53
CA LYS A 204 -22.76 13.63 -1.64
C LYS A 204 -23.62 14.02 -0.44
N SER A 205 -24.44 13.12 0.09
CA SER A 205 -25.30 13.38 1.24
C SER A 205 -24.56 13.61 2.56
N LEU A 206 -23.27 13.20 2.65
CA LEU A 206 -22.43 13.38 3.83
C LEU A 206 -21.46 14.56 3.71
N ARG A 207 -21.32 15.18 2.55
CA ARG A 207 -20.42 16.33 2.34
C ARG A 207 -20.78 17.48 3.27
N GLY A 208 -19.77 18.03 3.95
CA GLY A 208 -19.95 19.09 4.95
C GLY A 208 -20.68 18.65 6.23
N LYS A 209 -20.98 17.37 6.39
CA LYS A 209 -21.62 16.81 7.58
C LYS A 209 -20.71 15.91 8.39
N THR A 210 -19.91 15.09 7.74
CA THR A 210 -18.93 14.21 8.38
C THR A 210 -17.53 14.54 7.91
N PHE A 211 -16.61 14.51 8.85
CA PHE A 211 -15.20 14.61 8.55
C PHE A 211 -14.65 13.29 7.98
N THR A 212 -13.76 13.41 7.02
CA THR A 212 -12.91 12.34 6.55
C THR A 212 -11.49 12.86 6.33
N ASP A 213 -10.49 12.03 6.59
CA ASP A 213 -9.09 12.32 6.31
C ASP A 213 -8.60 11.54 5.06
N ASP A 214 -9.55 10.99 4.32
CA ASP A 214 -9.30 10.26 3.07
C ASP A 214 -8.77 11.23 1.99
N VAL A 215 -7.89 10.72 1.14
CA VAL A 215 -7.32 11.46 0.02
C VAL A 215 -7.66 10.74 -1.27
N ALA A 216 -8.20 11.44 -2.26
CA ALA A 216 -8.42 10.89 -3.58
C ALA A 216 -7.55 11.56 -4.64
N LEU A 217 -7.26 10.83 -5.71
CA LEU A 217 -6.56 11.32 -6.88
C LEU A 217 -7.49 11.28 -8.09
N ASN A 218 -7.64 12.40 -8.79
CA ASN A 218 -8.44 12.48 -10.01
C ASN A 218 -7.56 12.90 -11.20
N LEU A 219 -7.54 12.09 -12.23
CA LEU A 219 -6.81 12.34 -13.47
C LEU A 219 -7.73 13.03 -14.48
N LYS A 220 -7.31 14.19 -14.98
CA LYS A 220 -7.98 14.94 -16.06
C LYS A 220 -7.31 14.64 -17.36
N LEU A 221 -8.07 14.12 -18.31
CA LEU A 221 -7.59 13.81 -19.64
C LEU A 221 -7.53 15.06 -20.53
N LYS A 222 -6.63 15.08 -21.46
CA LYS A 222 -6.64 16.07 -22.54
C LYS A 222 -7.92 15.93 -23.37
N PRO A 223 -8.49 17.04 -23.87
CA PRO A 223 -9.76 17.01 -24.64
C PRO A 223 -9.75 16.01 -25.82
N GLU A 224 -8.64 15.94 -26.52
CA GLU A 224 -8.47 15.09 -27.70
C GLU A 224 -8.43 13.57 -27.39
N VAL A 225 -8.19 13.20 -26.14
CA VAL A 225 -8.13 11.78 -25.70
C VAL A 225 -9.48 11.32 -25.13
N ARG A 226 -10.30 12.25 -24.66
CA ARG A 226 -11.60 11.93 -24.06
C ARG A 226 -12.48 11.17 -25.02
N SER A 227 -13.09 10.10 -24.52
CA SER A 227 -14.04 9.24 -25.26
C SER A 227 -13.44 8.42 -26.41
N GLN A 228 -12.13 8.56 -26.68
CA GLN A 228 -11.49 7.77 -27.72
C GLN A 228 -11.18 6.36 -27.25
N TRP A 229 -11.22 5.43 -28.19
CA TRP A 229 -10.70 4.08 -27.99
C TRP A 229 -9.19 4.09 -28.17
N ILE A 230 -8.48 3.58 -27.18
CA ILE A 230 -7.03 3.41 -27.17
C ILE A 230 -6.74 1.92 -27.12
N TYR A 231 -6.08 1.41 -28.14
CA TYR A 231 -5.61 0.03 -28.22
C TYR A 231 -4.10 0.02 -28.11
N THR A 232 -3.58 -0.87 -27.28
CA THR A 232 -2.14 -1.09 -27.17
C THR A 232 -1.87 -2.58 -27.26
N VAL A 233 -1.04 -2.96 -28.23
CA VAL A 233 -0.58 -4.33 -28.41
C VAL A 233 0.92 -4.34 -28.23
N MET A 234 1.44 -5.29 -27.49
CA MET A 234 2.87 -5.49 -27.29
C MET A 234 3.17 -6.97 -27.35
N ALA A 235 4.20 -7.33 -28.08
CA ALA A 235 4.77 -8.67 -28.13
C ALA A 235 6.29 -8.57 -28.00
N GLY A 236 6.87 -9.46 -27.22
CA GLY A 236 8.30 -9.56 -27.03
C GLY A 236 8.74 -11.01 -26.91
N GLY A 237 9.95 -11.27 -27.39
CA GLY A 237 10.62 -12.55 -27.28
C GLY A 237 12.05 -12.34 -26.82
N GLY A 238 12.63 -13.37 -26.21
CA GLY A 238 13.99 -13.28 -25.69
C GLY A 238 14.56 -14.64 -25.31
N TYR A 239 15.71 -14.58 -24.72
CA TYR A 239 16.44 -15.76 -24.28
C TYR A 239 17.21 -15.48 -22.97
N GLY A 240 17.23 -16.48 -22.13
CA GLY A 240 17.99 -16.56 -20.88
C GLY A 240 18.32 -18.01 -20.58
N GLU A 241 17.95 -18.50 -19.40
CA GLU A 241 18.02 -19.95 -19.09
C GLU A 241 17.06 -20.75 -20.01
N LYS A 242 15.97 -20.12 -20.44
CA LYS A 242 14.97 -20.65 -21.38
C LYS A 242 14.46 -19.54 -22.30
N ALA A 243 13.65 -19.92 -23.29
CA ALA A 243 12.97 -18.93 -24.12
C ALA A 243 12.06 -18.04 -23.29
N LEU A 244 12.12 -16.72 -23.53
CA LEU A 244 11.38 -15.70 -22.83
C LEU A 244 10.28 -15.12 -23.72
N TYR A 245 9.16 -14.77 -23.11
CA TYR A 245 8.09 -14.05 -23.78
C TYR A 245 7.47 -12.97 -22.87
N ASP A 246 6.97 -11.93 -23.50
CA ASP A 246 6.19 -10.86 -22.86
C ASP A 246 5.16 -10.35 -23.87
N ALA A 247 3.88 -10.47 -23.54
CA ALA A 247 2.79 -10.04 -24.41
C ALA A 247 1.75 -9.25 -23.63
N SER A 248 1.18 -8.23 -24.26
CA SER A 248 0.04 -7.52 -23.70
C SER A 248 -0.89 -6.98 -24.77
N PHE A 249 -2.17 -7.03 -24.46
CA PHE A 249 -3.24 -6.37 -25.21
C PHE A 249 -4.12 -5.57 -24.25
N ASN A 250 -4.20 -4.27 -24.49
CA ASN A 250 -4.96 -3.36 -23.63
C ASN A 250 -5.90 -2.51 -24.48
N VAL A 251 -7.13 -2.37 -24.00
CA VAL A 251 -8.16 -1.54 -24.62
C VAL A 251 -8.73 -0.60 -23.56
N LEU A 252 -8.63 0.69 -23.80
CA LEU A 252 -9.16 1.71 -22.92
C LEU A 252 -10.13 2.62 -23.66
N GLN A 253 -11.26 2.93 -23.04
CA GLN A 253 -12.17 4.00 -23.44
C GLN A 253 -12.60 4.74 -22.18
N LEU A 254 -12.20 5.99 -22.06
CA LEU A 254 -12.41 6.80 -20.86
C LEU A 254 -13.25 8.03 -21.23
N SER A 255 -14.56 7.93 -21.08
CA SER A 255 -15.50 9.02 -21.31
C SER A 255 -16.22 9.41 -20.02
N ARG A 256 -16.97 10.53 -20.05
CA ARG A 256 -17.73 10.99 -18.86
C ARG A 256 -18.95 10.12 -18.52
N ASN A 257 -19.46 9.34 -19.47
CA ASN A 257 -20.66 8.53 -19.26
C ASN A 257 -20.38 7.04 -19.27
N ARG A 258 -19.25 6.63 -19.85
CA ARG A 258 -18.88 5.23 -19.95
C ARG A 258 -17.37 5.09 -19.92
N GLN A 259 -16.88 4.18 -19.08
CA GLN A 259 -15.46 3.82 -19.06
C GLN A 259 -15.32 2.31 -19.25
N THR A 260 -14.36 1.92 -20.06
CA THR A 260 -14.07 0.53 -20.38
C THR A 260 -12.56 0.31 -20.30
N VAL A 261 -12.14 -0.76 -19.63
CA VAL A 261 -10.76 -1.20 -19.55
C VAL A 261 -10.70 -2.70 -19.69
N TYR A 262 -10.16 -3.18 -20.79
CA TYR A 262 -9.88 -4.60 -21.03
C TYR A 262 -8.39 -4.79 -21.12
N THR A 263 -7.87 -5.78 -20.41
CA THR A 263 -6.45 -6.10 -20.44
C THR A 263 -6.24 -7.60 -20.55
N TYR A 264 -5.29 -7.99 -21.36
CA TYR A 264 -4.68 -9.32 -21.34
C TYR A 264 -3.18 -9.15 -21.32
N LYS A 265 -2.51 -9.87 -20.42
CA LYS A 265 -1.05 -9.85 -20.31
C LYS A 265 -0.56 -11.26 -20.05
N ALA A 266 0.59 -11.60 -20.64
CA ALA A 266 1.25 -12.86 -20.43
C ALA A 266 2.76 -12.66 -20.40
N ASN A 267 3.47 -13.26 -19.44
CA ASN A 267 4.92 -13.19 -19.42
C ASN A 267 5.56 -14.33 -18.61
N ASN A 268 6.85 -14.57 -18.92
CA ASN A 268 7.74 -15.41 -18.11
C ASN A 268 9.06 -14.69 -17.76
N ILE A 269 9.05 -13.34 -17.74
CA ILE A 269 10.22 -12.49 -17.55
C ILE A 269 10.35 -11.91 -16.12
N GLY A 270 9.73 -12.53 -15.12
CA GLY A 270 9.80 -12.07 -13.74
C GLY A 270 8.92 -10.88 -13.41
N ARG A 271 7.98 -10.48 -14.29
CA ARG A 271 7.04 -9.41 -14.00
C ARG A 271 5.83 -9.95 -13.27
N ASN A 272 5.58 -9.44 -12.04
CA ASN A 272 4.40 -9.80 -11.28
C ASN A 272 3.15 -9.11 -11.82
N LEU A 273 2.23 -9.88 -12.39
CA LEU A 273 0.95 -9.39 -12.92
C LEU A 273 -0.19 -9.40 -11.88
N PHE A 274 -0.01 -9.97 -10.71
CA PHE A 274 -1.00 -9.93 -9.62
C PHE A 274 -1.30 -8.49 -9.18
N SER A 275 -0.28 -7.61 -9.23
CA SER A 275 -0.42 -6.19 -8.87
C SER A 275 -1.44 -5.44 -9.74
N ASP A 276 -1.71 -5.87 -10.97
CA ASP A 276 -2.71 -5.26 -11.84
C ASP A 276 -4.15 -5.56 -11.39
N GLN A 277 -4.36 -6.66 -10.67
CA GLN A 277 -5.67 -7.05 -10.15
C GLN A 277 -5.84 -6.81 -8.65
N GLN A 278 -4.79 -6.39 -7.98
CA GLN A 278 -4.82 -6.08 -6.57
C GLN A 278 -5.55 -4.76 -6.31
N LYS A 279 -6.45 -4.76 -5.32
CA LYS A 279 -7.10 -3.56 -4.84
C LYS A 279 -6.11 -2.78 -3.96
N LEU A 280 -5.61 -1.67 -4.48
CA LEU A 280 -4.58 -0.85 -3.82
C LEU A 280 -5.14 0.39 -3.13
N ALA A 281 -6.34 0.84 -3.53
CA ALA A 281 -7.03 1.94 -2.88
C ALA A 281 -7.53 1.53 -1.49
N SER A 282 -7.39 2.41 -0.50
CA SER A 282 -7.88 2.15 0.87
C SER A 282 -9.42 2.15 0.97
N GLY A 283 -10.10 2.65 -0.06
CA GLY A 283 -11.55 2.83 -0.07
C GLY A 283 -12.02 3.97 0.83
N ASN A 284 -13.32 4.25 0.79
CA ASN A 284 -13.95 5.25 1.63
C ASN A 284 -14.02 4.76 3.07
N SER A 285 -13.57 5.57 4.02
CA SER A 285 -13.58 5.25 5.45
C SER A 285 -14.99 4.99 6.00
N PHE A 286 -16.01 5.65 5.47
CA PHE A 286 -17.41 5.48 5.88
C PHE A 286 -17.99 4.11 5.48
N ASP A 287 -17.64 3.60 4.29
CA ASP A 287 -18.10 2.30 3.79
C ASP A 287 -17.25 1.11 4.26
N ARG A 288 -16.21 1.39 5.06
CA ARG A 288 -15.30 0.33 5.52
C ARG A 288 -15.99 -0.56 6.53
N VAL A 289 -16.03 -1.85 6.23
CA VAL A 289 -16.48 -2.90 7.16
C VAL A 289 -15.24 -3.44 7.87
N THR A 290 -15.34 -3.59 9.19
CA THR A 290 -14.31 -4.30 9.97
C THR A 290 -14.56 -5.78 9.81
N ASP A 291 -13.87 -6.38 8.88
CA ASP A 291 -13.94 -7.80 8.56
C ASP A 291 -12.54 -8.40 8.60
N SER A 292 -12.39 -9.53 9.28
CA SER A 292 -11.18 -10.32 9.30
C SER A 292 -11.40 -11.56 8.43
N ASN A 293 -10.56 -11.76 7.44
CA ASN A 293 -10.58 -13.03 6.71
C ASN A 293 -10.28 -14.19 7.66
N PRO A 294 -10.92 -15.34 7.48
CA PRO A 294 -10.58 -16.53 8.26
C PRO A 294 -9.12 -16.90 8.01
N PRO A 295 -8.42 -17.41 9.04
CA PRO A 295 -7.01 -17.75 8.92
C PRO A 295 -6.78 -18.91 7.98
N ILE A 296 -5.63 -18.91 7.34
CA ILE A 296 -5.14 -20.04 6.53
C ILE A 296 -4.30 -20.91 7.46
N PHE A 297 -4.75 -22.14 7.73
CA PHE A 297 -4.05 -23.08 8.62
C PHE A 297 -2.83 -23.70 7.95
N LEU A 298 -2.86 -23.90 6.63
CA LEU A 298 -1.78 -24.52 5.86
C LEU A 298 -1.22 -23.50 4.86
N PRO A 299 -0.36 -22.56 5.30
CA PRO A 299 0.18 -21.54 4.41
C PRO A 299 1.22 -22.12 3.45
N LEU A 300 1.27 -21.60 2.22
CA LEU A 300 2.41 -21.83 1.34
C LEU A 300 3.57 -20.95 1.79
N PRO A 301 4.75 -21.49 2.06
CA PRO A 301 5.89 -20.70 2.51
C PRO A 301 6.35 -19.75 1.41
N GLU A 302 6.64 -18.52 1.81
CA GLU A 302 7.19 -17.48 0.95
C GLU A 302 8.45 -16.89 1.59
N PRO A 303 9.62 -16.97 0.91
CA PRO A 303 10.82 -16.35 1.43
C PRO A 303 10.68 -14.83 1.43
N ALA A 304 10.93 -14.18 2.58
CA ALA A 304 11.01 -12.73 2.66
C ALA A 304 12.36 -12.28 2.07
N MET A 305 12.34 -11.44 1.02
CA MET A 305 13.55 -11.03 0.30
C MET A 305 13.59 -9.51 0.12
N PRO A 306 14.72 -8.84 0.36
CA PRO A 306 14.87 -7.40 0.13
C PRO A 306 15.08 -7.03 -1.34
N LEU A 307 14.93 -7.97 -2.26
CA LEU A 307 15.10 -7.78 -3.69
C LEU A 307 13.78 -7.55 -4.41
N SER A 308 13.83 -6.84 -5.54
CA SER A 308 12.66 -6.71 -6.39
C SER A 308 12.22 -8.06 -6.96
N GLN A 309 10.92 -8.31 -7.06
CA GLN A 309 10.37 -9.56 -7.61
C GLN A 309 10.88 -9.86 -9.01
N LYS A 310 11.19 -8.84 -9.80
CA LYS A 310 11.78 -8.98 -11.14
C LYS A 310 13.07 -9.82 -11.13
N ARG A 311 13.83 -9.82 -10.02
CA ARG A 311 15.09 -10.58 -9.88
C ARG A 311 14.88 -12.03 -9.45
N LEU A 312 13.74 -12.31 -8.81
CA LEU A 312 13.49 -13.55 -8.07
C LEU A 312 12.43 -14.44 -8.71
N LEU A 313 11.53 -13.85 -9.49
CA LEU A 313 10.31 -14.52 -9.93
C LEU A 313 10.56 -15.30 -11.23
N PHE A 314 10.64 -16.62 -11.13
CA PHE A 314 10.63 -17.52 -12.29
C PHE A 314 9.18 -17.96 -12.55
N ASN A 315 8.45 -17.11 -13.25
CA ASN A 315 7.02 -17.27 -13.48
C ASN A 315 6.67 -17.66 -14.92
N GLU A 316 5.46 -18.16 -15.09
CA GLU A 316 4.67 -18.20 -16.32
C GLU A 316 3.29 -17.71 -15.96
N THR A 317 3.02 -16.42 -16.25
CA THR A 317 1.80 -15.77 -15.78
C THR A 317 0.96 -15.31 -16.96
N HIS A 318 -0.33 -15.59 -16.90
CA HIS A 318 -1.36 -15.06 -17.79
C HIS A 318 -2.41 -14.35 -16.96
N THR A 319 -2.81 -13.15 -17.36
CA THR A 319 -3.89 -12.42 -16.71
C THR A 319 -4.82 -11.80 -17.74
N ALA A 320 -6.11 -11.87 -17.46
CA ALA A 320 -7.14 -11.20 -18.24
C ALA A 320 -8.04 -10.40 -17.29
N SER A 321 -8.44 -9.20 -17.68
CA SER A 321 -9.42 -8.43 -16.94
C SER A 321 -10.36 -7.64 -17.85
N ALA A 322 -11.61 -7.52 -17.39
CA ALA A 322 -12.64 -6.73 -18.03
C ALA A 322 -13.33 -5.85 -16.98
N ASN A 323 -13.21 -4.54 -17.17
CA ASN A 323 -13.84 -3.57 -16.28
C ASN A 323 -14.69 -2.63 -17.12
N ARG A 324 -15.91 -2.40 -16.70
CA ARG A 324 -16.86 -1.53 -17.39
C ARG A 324 -17.70 -0.75 -16.42
N LEU A 325 -17.71 0.57 -16.59
CA LEU A 325 -18.50 1.49 -15.78
C LEU A 325 -19.46 2.24 -16.70
N TYR A 326 -20.71 2.27 -16.32
CA TYR A 326 -21.78 3.05 -16.93
C TYR A 326 -22.27 4.09 -15.94
N ARG A 327 -22.33 5.34 -16.37
CA ARG A 327 -23.10 6.38 -15.70
C ARG A 327 -24.50 6.31 -16.29
N LEU A 328 -25.47 5.89 -15.50
CA LEU A 328 -26.88 5.76 -15.92
C LEU A 328 -27.54 7.14 -15.96
N ASP A 329 -27.22 7.99 -14.99
CA ASP A 329 -27.57 9.41 -14.92
C ASP A 329 -26.50 10.19 -14.09
N GLU A 330 -26.75 11.43 -13.68
CA GLU A 330 -25.79 12.25 -12.93
C GLU A 330 -25.50 11.72 -11.52
N GLU A 331 -26.35 10.84 -11.00
CA GLU A 331 -26.30 10.33 -9.63
C GLU A 331 -26.02 8.83 -9.58
N LYS A 332 -26.40 8.10 -10.65
CA LYS A 332 -26.37 6.63 -10.66
C LYS A 332 -25.29 6.08 -11.57
N GLN A 333 -24.60 5.09 -11.09
CA GLN A 333 -23.58 4.36 -11.84
C GLN A 333 -23.64 2.86 -11.56
N LEU A 334 -23.23 2.09 -12.58
CA LEU A 334 -23.15 0.64 -12.51
C LEU A 334 -21.78 0.21 -13.04
N ARG A 335 -21.05 -0.56 -12.24
CA ARG A 335 -19.71 -1.06 -12.56
C ARG A 335 -19.68 -2.58 -12.53
N PHE A 336 -19.09 -3.15 -13.57
CA PHE A 336 -18.80 -4.57 -13.70
C PHE A 336 -17.28 -4.76 -13.76
N GLN A 337 -16.79 -5.72 -13.02
CA GLN A 337 -15.38 -6.11 -13.03
C GLN A 337 -15.27 -7.64 -13.05
N LEU A 338 -14.39 -8.15 -13.89
CA LEU A 338 -14.02 -9.55 -13.97
C LEU A 338 -12.53 -9.64 -14.16
N GLY A 339 -11.87 -10.54 -13.43
CA GLY A 339 -10.44 -10.75 -13.53
C GLY A 339 -10.08 -12.21 -13.36
N TYR A 340 -9.15 -12.69 -14.17
CA TYR A 340 -8.57 -14.03 -14.09
C TYR A 340 -7.05 -13.96 -14.14
N ILE A 341 -6.38 -14.77 -13.33
CA ILE A 341 -4.93 -14.97 -13.33
C ILE A 341 -4.67 -16.46 -13.30
N HIS A 342 -3.80 -16.90 -14.18
CA HIS A 342 -3.11 -18.18 -14.14
C HIS A 342 -1.63 -17.95 -13.95
N ASP A 343 -1.04 -18.55 -12.93
CA ASP A 343 0.39 -18.41 -12.64
C ASP A 343 1.04 -19.75 -12.30
N ARG A 344 2.21 -19.97 -12.84
CA ARG A 344 3.13 -21.02 -12.46
C ARG A 344 4.44 -20.38 -12.04
N THR A 345 4.87 -20.63 -10.82
CA THR A 345 6.11 -20.05 -10.28
C THR A 345 7.01 -21.15 -9.75
N THR A 346 8.29 -21.06 -10.09
CA THR A 346 9.34 -21.90 -9.52
C THR A 346 10.25 -21.05 -8.63
N ARG A 347 10.67 -21.59 -7.49
CA ARG A 347 11.58 -20.94 -6.55
C ARG A 347 12.65 -21.90 -6.09
N GLN A 348 13.90 -21.44 -6.00
CA GLN A 348 15.00 -22.17 -5.40
C GLN A 348 15.65 -21.29 -4.35
N TYR A 349 15.62 -21.71 -3.12
CA TYR A 349 16.19 -20.96 -2.00
C TYR A 349 16.60 -21.89 -0.87
N GLY A 350 17.41 -21.40 0.03
CA GLY A 350 17.74 -22.10 1.26
C GLY A 350 17.76 -21.12 2.43
N SER A 351 17.69 -21.67 3.63
CA SER A 351 17.79 -20.93 4.87
C SER A 351 18.63 -21.68 5.89
N GLU A 352 19.37 -20.91 6.66
CA GLU A 352 19.99 -21.31 7.92
C GLU A 352 19.34 -20.49 9.00
N GLU A 353 18.71 -21.14 9.98
CA GLU A 353 17.95 -20.48 11.02
C GLU A 353 18.53 -20.85 12.37
N ILE A 354 18.75 -19.83 13.21
CA ILE A 354 19.20 -19.97 14.58
C ILE A 354 18.08 -19.46 15.47
N TYR A 355 17.48 -20.36 16.23
CA TYR A 355 16.48 -20.03 17.23
C TYR A 355 17.14 -19.93 18.60
N TYR A 356 16.98 -18.81 19.27
CA TYR A 356 17.55 -18.55 20.59
C TYR A 356 16.56 -18.93 21.68
N PHE A 357 16.74 -20.13 22.24
CA PHE A 357 16.03 -20.59 23.45
C PHE A 357 16.77 -20.13 24.72
N ALA A 358 16.13 -20.27 25.86
CA ALA A 358 16.70 -19.76 27.11
C ALA A 358 17.95 -20.51 27.57
N GLN A 359 18.08 -21.78 27.26
CA GLN A 359 19.18 -22.65 27.67
C GLN A 359 20.05 -23.14 26.53
N ASP A 360 19.54 -23.09 25.30
CA ASP A 360 20.23 -23.65 24.12
C ASP A 360 19.88 -22.86 22.87
N THR A 361 20.55 -23.15 21.78
CA THR A 361 20.25 -22.64 20.44
C THR A 361 19.94 -23.79 19.49
N VAL A 362 18.85 -23.68 18.75
CA VAL A 362 18.48 -24.64 17.72
C VAL A 362 18.91 -24.12 16.38
N HIS A 363 19.74 -24.87 15.68
CA HIS A 363 20.19 -24.59 14.34
C HIS A 363 19.45 -25.48 13.36
N THR A 364 18.89 -24.91 12.32
CA THR A 364 18.27 -25.66 11.22
C THR A 364 18.75 -25.14 9.89
N ALA A 365 19.01 -26.06 8.95
CA ALA A 365 19.39 -25.69 7.59
C ALA A 365 18.49 -26.39 6.60
N THR A 366 17.98 -25.64 5.62
CA THR A 366 17.11 -26.19 4.58
C THR A 366 17.44 -25.60 3.23
N ASN A 367 17.36 -26.43 2.19
CA ASN A 367 17.32 -26.02 0.80
C ASN A 367 15.98 -26.45 0.21
N ARG A 368 15.33 -25.58 -0.53
CA ARG A 368 13.99 -25.82 -1.06
C ARG A 368 13.93 -25.54 -2.56
N HIS A 369 13.23 -26.40 -3.24
CA HIS A 369 12.84 -26.20 -4.63
C HIS A 369 11.31 -26.29 -4.70
N ASP A 370 10.67 -25.13 -4.80
CA ASP A 370 9.21 -25.00 -4.82
C ASP A 370 8.70 -24.84 -6.24
N ARG A 371 7.63 -25.54 -6.57
CA ARG A 371 6.84 -25.38 -7.80
C ARG A 371 5.40 -25.04 -7.39
N LEU A 372 4.98 -23.85 -7.71
CA LEU A 372 3.68 -23.31 -7.32
C LEU A 372 2.80 -23.11 -8.54
N LYS A 373 1.53 -23.44 -8.41
CA LYS A 373 0.48 -23.13 -9.38
C LYS A 373 -0.62 -22.35 -8.67
N THR A 374 -1.04 -21.26 -9.28
CA THR A 374 -2.10 -20.41 -8.73
C THR A 374 -3.07 -20.03 -9.84
N ASP A 375 -4.34 -20.29 -9.63
CA ASP A 375 -5.43 -19.81 -10.45
C ASP A 375 -6.30 -18.88 -9.58
N CYS A 376 -6.58 -17.66 -10.05
CA CYS A 376 -7.43 -16.69 -9.36
C CYS A 376 -8.52 -16.21 -10.30
N LEU A 377 -9.76 -16.23 -9.84
CA LEU A 377 -10.91 -15.65 -10.52
C LEU A 377 -11.58 -14.66 -9.57
N ASN A 378 -11.83 -13.45 -10.01
CA ASN A 378 -12.57 -12.46 -9.24
C ASN A 378 -13.64 -11.77 -10.10
N GLY A 379 -14.78 -11.50 -9.50
CA GLY A 379 -15.88 -10.79 -10.12
C GLY A 379 -16.51 -9.79 -9.15
N GLU A 380 -16.91 -8.63 -9.62
CA GLU A 380 -17.56 -7.59 -8.82
C GLU A 380 -18.62 -6.87 -9.65
N VAL A 381 -19.80 -6.70 -9.07
CA VAL A 381 -20.87 -5.84 -9.59
C VAL A 381 -21.16 -4.80 -8.51
N ASN A 382 -21.04 -3.53 -8.85
CA ASN A 382 -21.31 -2.43 -7.94
C ASN A 382 -22.31 -1.46 -8.56
N TYR A 383 -23.43 -1.29 -7.91
CA TYR A 383 -24.41 -0.24 -8.18
C TYR A 383 -24.27 0.86 -7.14
N GLU A 384 -24.31 2.10 -7.57
CA GLU A 384 -24.25 3.27 -6.71
C GLU A 384 -25.24 4.33 -7.18
N ASP A 385 -26.10 4.79 -6.27
CA ASP A 385 -26.95 5.96 -6.43
C ASP A 385 -26.51 6.98 -5.38
N ASN A 386 -25.95 8.11 -5.83
CA ASN A 386 -25.25 9.08 -4.98
C ASN A 386 -25.82 10.48 -5.17
N ALA A 387 -27.04 10.67 -4.66
CA ALA A 387 -27.75 11.95 -4.64
C ALA A 387 -27.42 12.76 -3.36
N ALA A 388 -27.77 14.02 -3.35
CA ALA A 388 -27.58 14.88 -2.18
C ALA A 388 -28.45 14.48 -0.98
N SER A 389 -29.65 13.91 -1.24
CA SER A 389 -30.60 13.46 -0.21
C SER A 389 -30.59 11.97 0.05
N ARG A 390 -30.00 11.19 -0.86
CA ARG A 390 -29.99 9.73 -0.80
C ARG A 390 -28.66 9.18 -1.29
N TYR A 391 -28.19 8.16 -0.61
CA TYR A 391 -27.10 7.33 -1.08
C TYR A 391 -27.50 5.87 -0.99
N THR A 392 -27.31 5.12 -2.05
CA THR A 392 -27.50 3.66 -2.06
C THR A 392 -26.30 3.03 -2.75
N ARG A 393 -25.70 2.06 -2.10
CA ARG A 393 -24.64 1.24 -2.69
C ARG A 393 -24.95 -0.22 -2.49
N GLU A 394 -24.92 -0.97 -3.57
CA GLU A 394 -24.99 -2.41 -3.60
C GLU A 394 -23.74 -2.95 -4.27
N ASN A 395 -22.98 -3.78 -3.57
CA ASN A 395 -21.79 -4.40 -4.09
C ASN A 395 -21.83 -5.91 -3.85
N PHE A 396 -21.92 -6.66 -4.91
CA PHE A 396 -21.75 -8.10 -4.89
C PHE A 396 -20.38 -8.45 -5.45
N SER A 397 -19.62 -9.33 -4.77
CA SER A 397 -18.33 -9.80 -5.22
C SER A 397 -18.13 -11.29 -4.96
N PHE A 398 -17.43 -11.90 -5.90
CA PHE A 398 -16.93 -13.26 -5.83
C PHE A 398 -15.40 -13.25 -6.00
N ALA A 399 -14.70 -14.05 -5.21
CA ALA A 399 -13.28 -14.31 -5.38
C ALA A 399 -13.00 -15.80 -5.18
N GLY A 400 -12.32 -16.42 -6.14
CA GLY A 400 -11.82 -17.78 -6.05
C GLY A 400 -10.31 -17.80 -6.26
N THR A 401 -9.60 -18.54 -5.42
CA THR A 401 -8.16 -18.76 -5.55
C THR A 401 -7.88 -20.24 -5.32
N TRP A 402 -7.27 -20.87 -6.29
CA TRP A 402 -6.85 -22.27 -6.22
C TRP A 402 -5.33 -22.33 -6.28
N LYS A 403 -4.71 -22.76 -5.20
CA LYS A 403 -3.26 -22.83 -5.06
C LYS A 403 -2.83 -24.28 -4.84
N SER A 404 -1.77 -24.68 -5.51
CA SER A 404 -1.06 -25.91 -5.20
C SER A 404 0.43 -25.65 -5.22
N GLY A 405 1.14 -26.24 -4.28
CA GLY A 405 2.60 -26.14 -4.17
C GLY A 405 3.20 -27.50 -3.94
N VAL A 406 4.32 -27.74 -4.59
CA VAL A 406 5.17 -28.90 -4.35
C VAL A 406 6.55 -28.39 -3.97
N SER A 407 7.07 -28.87 -2.85
CA SER A 407 8.39 -28.50 -2.31
C SER A 407 9.25 -29.72 -2.14
N ASP A 408 10.39 -29.73 -2.81
CA ASP A 408 11.49 -30.64 -2.51
C ASP A 408 12.38 -29.94 -1.48
N ILE A 409 12.51 -30.54 -0.28
CA ILE A 409 13.21 -29.95 0.86
C ILE A 409 14.37 -30.87 1.22
N THR A 410 15.58 -30.32 1.27
CA THR A 410 16.80 -31.01 1.68
C THR A 410 17.54 -30.19 2.74
N GLY A 411 18.27 -30.84 3.60
CA GLY A 411 18.99 -30.24 4.73
C GLY A 411 19.17 -31.30 5.80
N ASP A 412 18.68 -31.03 7.00
CA ASP A 412 18.70 -32.01 8.11
C ASP A 412 17.92 -33.30 7.76
N ASN A 413 16.90 -33.15 6.92
CA ASN A 413 16.07 -34.26 6.41
C ASN A 413 15.83 -34.10 4.91
N VAL A 414 15.45 -35.16 4.24
CA VAL A 414 14.99 -35.14 2.84
C VAL A 414 13.49 -35.37 2.82
N ILE A 415 12.75 -34.30 2.44
CA ILE A 415 11.30 -34.25 2.54
C ILE A 415 10.71 -33.82 1.21
N PHE A 416 9.64 -34.48 0.82
CA PHE A 416 8.74 -34.03 -0.21
C PHE A 416 7.46 -33.53 0.43
N GLN A 417 7.12 -32.27 0.19
CA GLN A 417 5.91 -31.65 0.72
C GLN A 417 5.01 -31.19 -0.42
N LYS A 418 3.73 -31.51 -0.33
CA LYS A 418 2.70 -31.02 -1.26
C LYS A 418 1.61 -30.33 -0.47
N ILE A 419 1.25 -29.12 -0.88
CA ILE A 419 0.15 -28.35 -0.29
C ILE A 419 -0.84 -28.00 -1.40
N LYS A 420 -2.11 -28.33 -1.18
CA LYS A 420 -3.25 -27.77 -1.91
C LYS A 420 -3.98 -26.83 -0.97
N ASN A 421 -4.16 -25.59 -1.36
CA ASN A 421 -4.83 -24.58 -0.57
C ASN A 421 -5.72 -23.77 -1.49
N SER A 422 -7.02 -23.98 -1.38
CA SER A 422 -8.01 -23.28 -2.20
C SER A 422 -8.86 -22.37 -1.31
N GLN A 423 -9.33 -21.29 -1.87
CA GLN A 423 -10.25 -20.38 -1.19
C GLN A 423 -11.26 -19.89 -2.21
N TRP A 424 -12.52 -19.88 -1.83
CA TRP A 424 -13.50 -19.09 -2.56
C TRP A 424 -14.40 -18.34 -1.58
N GLU A 425 -14.84 -17.18 -2.00
CA GLU A 425 -15.48 -16.19 -1.16
C GLU A 425 -16.59 -15.49 -1.93
N LEU A 426 -17.74 -15.35 -1.28
CA LEU A 426 -18.87 -14.54 -1.72
C LEU A 426 -19.09 -13.42 -0.73
N LYS A 427 -19.23 -12.19 -1.21
CA LYS A 427 -19.55 -11.01 -0.41
C LYS A 427 -20.70 -10.24 -1.00
N ASN A 428 -21.56 -9.78 -0.13
CA ASN A 428 -22.55 -8.77 -0.45
C ASN A 428 -22.43 -7.62 0.54
N TYR A 429 -22.39 -6.42 0.03
CA TYR A 429 -22.38 -5.18 0.80
C TYR A 429 -23.48 -4.27 0.32
N PHE A 430 -24.42 -3.98 1.19
CA PHE A 430 -25.49 -3.03 0.98
C PHE A 430 -25.40 -1.88 1.97
N ASN A 431 -25.47 -0.63 1.49
CA ASN A 431 -25.51 0.56 2.31
C ASN A 431 -26.51 1.56 1.74
N GLN A 432 -27.45 2.01 2.57
CA GLN A 432 -28.45 3.00 2.20
C GLN A 432 -28.52 4.11 3.21
N LEU A 433 -28.47 5.36 2.74
CA LEU A 433 -28.58 6.59 3.50
C LEU A 433 -29.72 7.44 2.99
N TYR A 434 -30.43 8.03 3.91
CA TYR A 434 -31.38 9.10 3.66
C TYR A 434 -31.02 10.33 4.46
N THR A 435 -31.01 11.48 3.81
CA THR A 435 -30.73 12.75 4.42
C THR A 435 -31.88 13.72 4.21
N LYS A 436 -32.41 14.22 5.31
CA LYS A 436 -33.43 15.27 5.30
C LYS A 436 -32.97 16.36 6.27
N GLU A 437 -32.70 17.54 5.72
CA GLU A 437 -32.23 18.70 6.49
C GLU A 437 -30.98 18.39 7.36
N LYS A 438 -31.18 18.38 8.70
CA LYS A 438 -30.11 18.15 9.71
C LYS A 438 -29.96 16.67 10.09
N TYR A 439 -30.84 15.81 9.61
CA TYR A 439 -30.87 14.40 9.98
C TYR A 439 -30.40 13.53 8.82
N THR A 440 -29.59 12.55 9.14
CA THR A 440 -29.22 11.47 8.23
C THR A 440 -29.40 10.14 8.98
N TRP A 441 -30.05 9.19 8.36
CA TRP A 441 -30.24 7.85 8.89
C TRP A 441 -30.05 6.82 7.79
N GLY A 442 -29.74 5.61 8.16
CA GLY A 442 -29.49 4.59 7.17
C GLY A 442 -29.28 3.21 7.75
N ILE A 443 -29.16 2.28 6.83
CA ILE A 443 -28.93 0.86 7.10
C ILE A 443 -27.71 0.38 6.31
N ARG A 444 -26.91 -0.45 6.96
CA ARG A 444 -25.80 -1.17 6.34
C ARG A 444 -25.98 -2.65 6.61
N SER A 445 -25.80 -3.46 5.58
CA SER A 445 -25.76 -4.91 5.66
C SER A 445 -24.51 -5.43 4.94
N TYR A 446 -23.79 -6.29 5.60
CA TYR A 446 -22.64 -6.99 5.03
C TYR A 446 -22.76 -8.47 5.33
N ILE A 447 -22.59 -9.28 4.30
CA ILE A 447 -22.61 -10.74 4.38
C ILE A 447 -21.39 -11.26 3.64
N ARG A 448 -20.69 -12.20 4.26
CA ARG A 448 -19.59 -12.93 3.62
C ARG A 448 -19.72 -14.42 3.92
N TYR A 449 -19.47 -15.23 2.91
CA TYR A 449 -19.23 -16.64 3.06
C TYR A 449 -17.88 -17.00 2.44
N THR A 450 -17.05 -17.72 3.17
CA THR A 450 -15.74 -18.17 2.72
C THR A 450 -15.59 -19.66 2.98
N HIS A 451 -15.06 -20.38 1.99
CA HIS A 451 -14.72 -21.81 2.07
C HIS A 451 -13.26 -21.99 1.73
N LEU A 452 -12.50 -22.67 2.61
CA LEU A 452 -11.05 -22.87 2.51
C LEU A 452 -10.72 -24.36 2.71
N PRO A 453 -10.80 -25.19 1.67
CA PRO A 453 -10.27 -26.56 1.72
C PRO A 453 -8.75 -26.52 1.56
N ALA A 454 -8.05 -27.25 2.44
CA ALA A 454 -6.60 -27.35 2.42
C ALA A 454 -6.15 -28.78 2.68
N LEU A 455 -5.11 -29.22 1.99
CA LEU A 455 -4.49 -30.54 2.13
C LEU A 455 -2.97 -30.38 2.13
N LEU A 456 -2.34 -30.86 3.20
CA LEU A 456 -0.90 -31.03 3.29
C LEU A 456 -0.56 -32.51 3.21
N THR A 457 0.43 -32.85 2.40
CA THR A 457 1.04 -34.16 2.35
C THR A 457 2.53 -34.03 2.60
N VAL A 458 3.08 -34.74 3.54
CA VAL A 458 4.51 -34.77 3.90
C VAL A 458 5.03 -36.20 3.77
N ILE A 459 6.07 -36.40 2.99
CA ILE A 459 6.72 -37.67 2.78
C ILE A 459 8.16 -37.54 3.26
N HIS A 460 8.51 -38.29 4.30
CA HIS A 460 9.85 -38.32 4.85
C HIS A 460 10.68 -39.40 4.13
N ARG A 461 11.83 -39.01 3.64
CA ARG A 461 12.76 -39.92 2.95
C ARG A 461 13.96 -40.27 3.86
N ASN A 462 13.74 -41.05 4.87
CA ASN A 462 14.80 -41.50 5.78
C ASN A 462 15.53 -42.70 5.21
N LEU A 463 16.15 -42.58 4.05
CA LEU A 463 16.92 -43.72 3.47
C LEU A 463 18.41 -43.35 3.41
N PRO A 464 19.30 -44.21 3.91
CA PRO A 464 20.70 -44.21 3.53
C PRO A 464 20.83 -44.69 2.09
N VAL A 465 20.50 -43.89 1.10
CA VAL A 465 20.42 -44.28 -0.30
C VAL A 465 21.54 -43.64 -1.07
N SER A 466 22.17 -44.40 -1.96
CA SER A 466 23.17 -43.91 -2.89
C SER A 466 22.61 -42.73 -3.75
N SER A 467 23.45 -41.84 -4.20
CA SER A 467 23.03 -40.63 -4.97
C SER A 467 22.25 -40.95 -6.25
N ALA A 468 22.40 -42.21 -6.78
CA ALA A 468 21.68 -42.71 -7.94
C ALA A 468 20.21 -43.01 -7.62
N ASP A 469 19.93 -43.60 -6.46
CA ASP A 469 18.58 -43.96 -6.04
C ASP A 469 17.73 -42.76 -5.68
N ASN A 470 18.35 -41.72 -5.11
CA ASN A 470 17.68 -40.43 -4.86
C ASN A 470 17.18 -39.76 -6.16
N ARG A 471 17.94 -39.91 -7.26
CA ARG A 471 17.48 -39.39 -8.57
C ARG A 471 16.28 -40.18 -9.11
N LEU A 472 16.29 -41.51 -8.91
CA LEU A 472 15.21 -42.38 -9.40
C LEU A 472 13.88 -42.08 -8.68
N ILE A 473 13.93 -41.94 -7.37
CA ILE A 473 12.75 -41.59 -6.54
C ILE A 473 12.23 -40.18 -6.89
N ALA A 474 13.13 -39.21 -7.04
CA ALA A 474 12.76 -37.85 -7.46
C ALA A 474 12.11 -37.85 -8.86
N THR A 475 12.62 -38.66 -9.78
CA THR A 475 12.08 -38.84 -11.14
C THR A 475 10.71 -39.50 -11.14
N CYS A 476 10.48 -40.50 -10.31
CA CYS A 476 9.16 -41.14 -10.19
C CYS A 476 8.09 -40.22 -9.62
N ILE A 477 8.42 -39.38 -8.61
CA ILE A 477 7.49 -38.41 -8.05
C ILE A 477 7.21 -37.27 -9.06
N HIS A 478 8.23 -36.83 -9.77
CA HIS A 478 8.09 -35.79 -10.82
C HIS A 478 7.18 -36.27 -11.94
N ARG A 479 7.35 -37.52 -12.40
CA ARG A 479 6.52 -38.13 -13.45
C ARG A 479 5.07 -38.31 -13.02
N ARG A 480 4.81 -38.54 -11.73
CA ARG A 480 3.43 -38.63 -11.19
C ARG A 480 2.65 -37.34 -11.35
N ASP A 481 3.27 -36.21 -11.03
CA ASP A 481 2.62 -34.92 -11.14
C ASP A 481 2.40 -34.51 -12.61
N GLU A 482 3.30 -34.87 -13.51
CA GLU A 482 3.15 -34.67 -14.96
C GLU A 482 2.03 -35.52 -15.58
N LEU A 483 1.78 -36.73 -15.04
CA LEU A 483 0.80 -37.70 -15.56
C LEU A 483 -0.60 -37.56 -14.93
N ASN A 484 -0.84 -36.53 -14.05
CA ASN A 484 -2.11 -36.33 -13.36
C ASN A 484 -2.68 -37.61 -12.70
N LEU A 485 -1.83 -38.43 -12.09
CA LEU A 485 -2.24 -39.65 -11.41
C LEU A 485 -3.09 -39.35 -10.17
N PRO A 486 -4.09 -40.22 -9.83
CA PRO A 486 -4.96 -39.97 -8.69
C PRO A 486 -4.22 -39.77 -7.37
N ASP A 487 -4.74 -38.91 -6.51
CA ASP A 487 -4.14 -38.57 -5.21
C ASP A 487 -4.14 -39.72 -4.20
N ASN A 488 -4.90 -40.78 -4.44
CA ASN A 488 -5.11 -41.92 -3.54
C ASN A 488 -4.22 -43.15 -3.87
N ILE A 489 -3.11 -42.95 -4.56
CA ILE A 489 -2.09 -44.02 -4.72
C ILE A 489 -1.48 -44.29 -3.34
N ASN A 490 -1.83 -45.43 -2.78
CA ASN A 490 -1.33 -45.87 -1.48
C ASN A 490 0.03 -46.58 -1.58
N GLU A 491 0.61 -46.90 -0.44
CA GLU A 491 1.90 -47.52 -0.25
C GLU A 491 2.14 -48.78 -1.11
N ASN A 492 1.06 -49.57 -1.38
CA ASN A 492 1.12 -50.79 -2.15
C ASN A 492 1.37 -50.55 -3.64
N THR A 493 0.98 -49.40 -4.18
CA THR A 493 1.22 -49.08 -5.59
C THR A 493 2.69 -48.76 -5.89
N TYR A 494 3.40 -48.23 -4.90
CA TYR A 494 4.85 -47.95 -4.99
C TYR A 494 5.68 -49.27 -5.00
N ARG A 495 5.26 -50.27 -4.25
CA ARG A 495 5.91 -51.61 -4.21
C ARG A 495 5.89 -52.28 -5.57
N THR A 496 4.87 -52.08 -6.35
CA THR A 496 4.68 -52.76 -7.64
C THR A 496 5.54 -52.16 -8.76
N VAL A 497 5.92 -50.90 -8.69
CA VAL A 497 6.64 -50.22 -9.76
C VAL A 497 8.17 -50.46 -9.69
N THR A 498 8.72 -50.66 -8.49
CA THR A 498 10.18 -50.76 -8.29
C THR A 498 10.69 -52.17 -8.04
N GLY A 499 9.83 -53.16 -7.81
CA GLY A 499 10.24 -54.56 -7.59
C GLY A 499 11.12 -54.80 -6.35
N GLN A 500 11.36 -53.82 -5.51
CA GLN A 500 12.13 -53.92 -4.26
C GLN A 500 11.22 -53.72 -3.04
N THR A 501 11.44 -54.54 -2.02
CA THR A 501 10.80 -54.40 -0.71
C THR A 501 11.43 -53.24 0.07
N TYR A 502 10.82 -52.05 -0.01
CA TYR A 502 11.19 -50.94 0.87
C TYR A 502 10.35 -50.99 2.15
N GLU A 503 10.96 -50.64 3.28
CA GLU A 503 10.20 -50.28 4.49
C GLU A 503 9.22 -49.15 4.17
N SER A 504 8.07 -49.09 4.84
CA SER A 504 7.03 -48.11 4.62
C SER A 504 7.62 -46.70 4.69
N ILE A 505 7.46 -45.90 3.63
CA ILE A 505 7.86 -44.48 3.64
C ILE A 505 6.88 -43.74 4.54
N PRO A 506 7.32 -43.13 5.65
CA PRO A 506 6.43 -42.36 6.51
C PRO A 506 5.77 -41.24 5.72
N THR A 507 4.46 -41.31 5.60
CA THR A 507 3.66 -40.31 4.89
C THR A 507 2.64 -39.73 5.87
N GLU A 508 2.67 -38.42 6.06
CA GLU A 508 1.73 -37.68 6.93
C GLU A 508 0.77 -36.89 6.07
N TYR A 509 -0.49 -36.92 6.44
CA TYR A 509 -1.55 -36.13 5.78
C TYR A 509 -2.23 -35.25 6.78
N GLU A 510 -2.49 -34.00 6.37
CA GLU A 510 -3.29 -33.06 7.13
C GLU A 510 -4.34 -32.47 6.20
N GLU A 511 -5.61 -32.79 6.40
CA GLU A 511 -6.72 -32.24 5.65
C GLU A 511 -7.55 -31.33 6.54
N MET A 512 -7.74 -30.10 6.11
CA MET A 512 -8.52 -29.11 6.83
C MET A 512 -9.51 -28.40 5.89
N ASN A 513 -10.78 -28.49 6.22
CA ASN A 513 -11.83 -27.77 5.48
C ASN A 513 -12.43 -26.73 6.44
N ILE A 514 -12.36 -25.46 6.07
CA ILE A 514 -12.85 -24.34 6.87
C ILE A 514 -13.99 -23.68 6.16
N ASP A 515 -15.12 -23.56 6.83
CA ASP A 515 -16.27 -22.77 6.41
C ASP A 515 -16.44 -21.59 7.35
N ASN A 516 -16.57 -20.39 6.81
CA ASN A 516 -16.81 -19.20 7.61
C ASN A 516 -17.94 -18.37 7.00
N ALA A 517 -19.02 -18.21 7.72
CA ALA A 517 -20.11 -17.31 7.39
C ALA A 517 -20.08 -16.12 8.36
N TYR A 518 -20.05 -14.92 7.83
CA TYR A 518 -19.98 -13.68 8.59
C TYR A 518 -21.05 -12.68 8.15
N THR A 519 -21.65 -11.99 9.10
CA THR A 519 -22.59 -10.90 8.81
C THR A 519 -22.37 -9.72 9.78
N ASP A 520 -22.52 -8.50 9.29
CA ASP A 520 -22.52 -7.26 10.07
C ASP A 520 -23.66 -6.36 9.56
N ASN A 521 -24.70 -6.21 10.37
CA ASN A 521 -25.87 -5.41 10.05
C ASN A 521 -25.97 -4.27 11.05
N ALA A 522 -26.08 -3.03 10.56
CA ALA A 522 -26.11 -1.85 11.40
C ALA A 522 -27.15 -0.84 10.94
N LEU A 523 -27.76 -0.20 11.92
CA LEU A 523 -28.57 1.02 11.77
C LEU A 523 -27.73 2.19 12.27
N TYR A 524 -27.80 3.31 11.59
CA TYR A 524 -27.14 4.52 12.06
C TYR A 524 -28.01 5.74 11.86
N GLY A 525 -27.86 6.66 12.81
CA GLY A 525 -28.49 7.95 12.83
C GLY A 525 -27.47 9.04 13.09
N MET A 526 -27.68 10.19 12.47
CA MET A 526 -26.81 11.34 12.58
C MET A 526 -27.63 12.61 12.61
N ARG A 527 -27.20 13.56 13.47
CA ARG A 527 -27.80 14.89 13.57
C ARG A 527 -26.71 15.94 13.71
N LYS A 528 -26.69 16.93 12.81
CA LYS A 528 -25.80 18.09 12.92
C LYS A 528 -26.53 19.26 13.56
N LYS A 529 -25.97 19.82 14.65
CA LYS A 529 -26.51 21.01 15.37
C LYS A 529 -25.37 21.87 15.87
N ASN A 530 -25.38 23.16 15.54
CA ASN A 530 -24.38 24.17 15.99
C ASN A 530 -22.92 23.76 15.75
N GLY A 531 -22.61 23.22 14.58
CA GLY A 531 -21.24 22.76 14.24
C GLY A 531 -20.84 21.41 14.86
N VAL A 532 -21.70 20.83 15.69
CA VAL A 532 -21.49 19.49 16.29
C VAL A 532 -22.33 18.47 15.57
N ASN A 533 -21.69 17.36 15.19
CA ASN A 533 -22.33 16.21 14.58
C ASN A 533 -22.44 15.08 15.61
N TYR A 534 -23.64 14.67 15.92
CA TYR A 534 -23.96 13.56 16.82
C TYR A 534 -24.31 12.37 15.97
N GLN A 535 -23.63 11.25 16.17
CA GLN A 535 -23.86 10.02 15.45
C GLN A 535 -24.07 8.88 16.45
N LEU A 536 -24.99 7.98 16.10
CA LEU A 536 -25.19 6.74 16.81
C LEU A 536 -25.31 5.61 15.79
N THR A 537 -24.50 4.60 15.93
CA THR A 537 -24.60 3.36 15.16
C THR A 537 -24.90 2.23 16.13
N GLY A 538 -25.89 1.42 15.82
CA GLY A 538 -26.19 0.19 16.55
C GLY A 538 -26.22 -0.98 15.59
N GLY A 539 -25.61 -2.10 15.96
CA GLY A 539 -25.49 -3.22 15.04
C GLY A 539 -25.36 -4.58 15.71
N PHE A 540 -25.50 -5.57 14.87
CA PHE A 540 -25.31 -6.98 15.18
C PHE A 540 -24.29 -7.59 14.23
N ARG A 541 -23.35 -8.37 14.77
CA ARG A 541 -22.44 -9.24 14.05
C ARG A 541 -22.68 -10.69 14.40
N GLY A 542 -22.72 -11.54 13.39
CA GLY A 542 -22.72 -12.97 13.54
C GLY A 542 -21.58 -13.58 12.78
N GLU A 543 -20.87 -14.50 13.38
CA GLU A 543 -19.84 -15.29 12.72
C GLU A 543 -20.04 -16.77 13.07
N LEU A 544 -20.09 -17.60 12.05
CA LEU A 544 -20.10 -19.03 12.19
C LEU A 544 -18.89 -19.59 11.46
N SER A 545 -17.89 -20.01 12.23
CA SER A 545 -16.70 -20.68 11.73
C SER A 545 -16.77 -22.16 12.05
N SER A 546 -16.48 -23.01 11.08
CA SER A 546 -16.33 -24.46 11.29
C SER A 546 -15.05 -24.95 10.65
N VAL A 547 -14.35 -25.84 11.35
CA VAL A 547 -13.16 -26.53 10.89
C VAL A 547 -13.46 -28.01 10.92
N ARG A 548 -13.29 -28.68 9.78
CA ARG A 548 -13.32 -30.12 9.65
C ARG A 548 -11.92 -30.62 9.36
N GLN A 549 -11.41 -31.42 10.26
CA GLN A 549 -10.21 -32.22 10.19
C GLN A 549 -10.67 -33.68 10.42
N GLU A 550 -9.99 -34.48 11.17
CA GLU A 550 -10.52 -35.77 11.68
C GLU A 550 -11.77 -35.54 12.54
N ASN A 551 -11.79 -34.47 13.31
CA ASN A 551 -12.92 -34.02 14.13
C ASN A 551 -13.52 -32.74 13.58
N SER A 552 -14.84 -32.59 13.72
CA SER A 552 -15.52 -31.36 13.37
C SER A 552 -15.62 -30.42 14.56
N TYR A 553 -15.19 -29.18 14.39
CA TYR A 553 -15.25 -28.13 15.39
C TYR A 553 -15.92 -26.88 14.84
N SER A 554 -16.99 -26.44 15.50
CA SER A 554 -17.74 -25.24 15.11
C SER A 554 -17.73 -24.21 16.24
N ALA A 555 -17.48 -22.97 15.91
CA ALA A 555 -17.38 -21.85 16.83
C ALA A 555 -18.24 -20.67 16.39
N PRO A 556 -19.52 -20.66 16.82
CA PRO A 556 -20.38 -19.50 16.61
C PRO A 556 -19.95 -18.34 17.50
N ARG A 557 -19.98 -17.12 16.95
CA ARG A 557 -19.76 -15.86 17.67
C ARG A 557 -20.88 -14.89 17.36
N TYR A 558 -21.38 -14.24 18.39
CA TYR A 558 -22.42 -13.21 18.29
C TYR A 558 -21.95 -11.95 19.00
N SER A 559 -22.12 -10.81 18.34
CA SER A 559 -21.76 -9.52 18.89
C SER A 559 -22.86 -8.50 18.66
N PHE A 560 -23.31 -7.85 19.72
CA PHE A 560 -24.11 -6.65 19.64
C PHE A 560 -23.25 -5.46 19.97
N TYR A 561 -23.39 -4.39 19.22
CA TYR A 561 -22.58 -3.22 19.43
C TYR A 561 -23.34 -1.91 19.24
N THR A 562 -22.85 -0.88 19.92
CA THR A 562 -23.25 0.49 19.67
C THR A 562 -22.05 1.41 19.62
N ILE A 563 -22.11 2.41 18.74
CA ILE A 563 -21.02 3.37 18.54
C ILE A 563 -21.59 4.79 18.63
N PRO A 564 -21.71 5.37 19.84
CA PRO A 564 -21.90 6.80 19.97
C PRO A 564 -20.64 7.53 19.48
N ARG A 565 -20.83 8.56 18.67
CA ARG A 565 -19.76 9.42 18.15
C ARG A 565 -20.21 10.87 18.17
N ILE A 566 -19.32 11.74 18.63
CA ILE A 566 -19.48 13.18 18.61
C ILE A 566 -18.33 13.74 17.77
N GLU A 567 -18.67 14.62 16.83
CA GLU A 567 -17.71 15.27 15.98
C GLU A 567 -17.98 16.78 16.01
N TRP A 568 -17.02 17.53 16.51
CA TRP A 568 -17.09 18.98 16.61
C TRP A 568 -16.04 19.59 15.69
N GLU A 569 -16.53 20.23 14.63
CA GLU A 569 -15.69 20.83 13.60
C GLU A 569 -15.87 22.34 13.58
N ARG A 570 -14.74 23.06 13.54
CA ARG A 570 -14.62 24.46 13.22
C ARG A 570 -13.53 24.66 12.17
N THR A 571 -13.33 25.90 11.73
CA THR A 571 -12.36 26.24 10.68
C THR A 571 -10.97 25.68 10.97
N ASP A 572 -10.49 25.83 12.20
CA ASP A 572 -9.11 25.51 12.58
C ASP A 572 -8.97 24.18 13.33
N PHE A 573 -10.04 23.69 13.94
CA PHE A 573 -9.95 22.44 14.68
C PHE A 573 -11.11 21.48 14.42
N LEU A 574 -10.81 20.21 14.66
CA LEU A 574 -11.74 19.11 14.68
C LEU A 574 -11.46 18.25 15.91
N LEU A 575 -12.50 17.97 16.66
CA LEU A 575 -12.50 17.01 17.75
C LEU A 575 -13.51 15.91 17.43
N THR A 576 -13.07 14.66 17.43
CA THR A 576 -13.93 13.49 17.32
C THR A 576 -13.74 12.61 18.55
N ALA A 577 -14.81 12.33 19.26
CA ALA A 577 -14.86 11.36 20.34
C ALA A 577 -15.85 10.25 19.97
N ALA A 578 -15.42 9.01 20.08
CA ALA A 578 -16.27 7.85 19.85
C ALA A 578 -15.95 6.74 20.86
N ALA A 579 -16.91 5.89 21.12
CA ALA A 579 -16.69 4.68 21.88
C ALA A 579 -17.47 3.53 21.25
N THR A 580 -16.79 2.46 20.88
CA THR A 580 -17.49 1.25 20.48
C THR A 580 -17.76 0.42 21.71
N VAL A 581 -18.99 0.17 22.01
CA VAL A 581 -19.45 -0.64 23.15
C VAL A 581 -19.96 -1.95 22.60
N TRP A 582 -19.39 -3.05 23.07
CA TRP A 582 -19.66 -4.40 22.59
C TRP A 582 -20.19 -5.31 23.69
N TRP A 583 -21.06 -6.21 23.31
CA TRP A 583 -21.32 -7.44 24.04
C TRP A 583 -21.05 -8.62 23.12
N ASN A 584 -20.02 -9.38 23.44
CA ASN A 584 -19.60 -10.55 22.68
C ASN A 584 -19.96 -11.84 23.41
N ARG A 585 -20.41 -12.83 22.66
CA ARG A 585 -20.71 -14.15 23.15
C ARG A 585 -20.14 -15.22 22.21
N LEU A 586 -19.36 -16.14 22.79
CA LEU A 586 -18.88 -17.37 22.18
C LEU A 586 -19.43 -18.56 22.97
N PRO A 587 -20.58 -19.12 22.54
CA PRO A 587 -21.30 -20.15 23.34
C PRO A 587 -20.46 -21.40 23.58
N LYS A 588 -19.69 -21.85 22.60
CA LYS A 588 -18.84 -23.07 22.67
C LYS A 588 -17.78 -22.98 23.76
N GLN A 589 -17.21 -21.80 23.98
CA GLN A 589 -16.21 -21.52 25.02
C GLN A 589 -16.83 -21.10 26.36
N SER A 590 -18.16 -21.03 26.45
CA SER A 590 -18.88 -20.46 27.60
C SER A 590 -18.42 -19.02 27.92
N TYR A 591 -17.99 -18.29 26.90
CA TYR A 591 -17.43 -16.95 27.02
C TYR A 591 -18.49 -15.89 26.70
N SER A 592 -18.61 -14.91 27.59
CA SER A 592 -19.46 -13.74 27.40
C SER A 592 -18.75 -12.54 28.00
N ARG A 593 -18.59 -11.49 27.24
CA ARG A 593 -17.86 -10.29 27.67
C ARG A 593 -18.50 -9.02 27.15
N PHE A 594 -18.56 -8.04 28.02
CA PHE A 594 -18.90 -6.66 27.70
C PHE A 594 -17.67 -5.79 27.83
N TYR A 595 -17.40 -4.93 26.83
CA TYR A 595 -16.30 -3.98 26.88
C TYR A 595 -16.59 -2.72 26.08
N ALA A 596 -15.80 -1.68 26.32
CA ALA A 596 -15.86 -0.40 25.62
C ALA A 596 -14.48 -0.05 25.06
N ALA A 597 -14.46 0.35 23.80
CA ALA A 597 -13.28 0.78 23.05
C ALA A 597 -13.38 2.27 22.72
N PRO A 598 -12.99 3.18 23.63
CA PRO A 598 -13.01 4.61 23.40
C PRO A 598 -11.91 5.04 22.43
N SER A 599 -12.21 6.05 21.62
CA SER A 599 -11.25 6.70 20.75
C SER A 599 -11.45 8.20 20.74
N LEU A 600 -10.34 8.92 20.70
CA LEU A 600 -10.30 10.37 20.61
C LEU A 600 -9.40 10.77 19.44
N TYR A 601 -9.87 11.67 18.60
CA TYR A 601 -9.10 12.26 17.53
C TYR A 601 -9.24 13.78 17.60
N PHE A 602 -8.12 14.46 17.61
CA PHE A 602 -8.04 15.92 17.60
C PHE A 602 -7.15 16.37 16.44
N ARG A 603 -7.62 17.34 15.67
CA ARG A 603 -6.84 17.97 14.60
C ARG A 603 -6.88 19.48 14.79
N TYR A 604 -5.72 20.12 14.62
CA TYR A 604 -5.59 21.58 14.68
C TYR A 604 -4.78 22.10 13.48
N LYS A 605 -5.29 23.12 12.81
CA LYS A 605 -4.64 23.83 11.72
C LYS A 605 -4.04 25.13 12.28
N PHE A 606 -2.74 25.15 12.57
CA PHE A 606 -2.06 26.36 13.04
C PHE A 606 -1.99 27.45 11.96
N SER A 607 -1.98 27.04 10.69
CA SER A 607 -1.97 27.88 9.51
C SER A 607 -2.39 27.06 8.29
N PRO A 608 -2.59 27.67 7.12
CA PRO A 608 -2.82 26.94 5.88
C PRO A 608 -1.71 25.94 5.52
N ARG A 609 -0.52 26.08 6.13
CA ARG A 609 0.65 25.24 5.87
C ARG A 609 0.90 24.18 6.93
N TRP A 610 0.48 24.42 8.17
CA TRP A 610 0.77 23.54 9.30
C TRP A 610 -0.51 22.92 9.86
N LYS A 611 -0.49 21.60 9.98
CA LYS A 611 -1.58 20.82 10.57
C LYS A 611 -1.01 19.79 11.55
N MET A 612 -1.61 19.68 12.71
CA MET A 612 -1.33 18.64 13.70
C MET A 612 -2.56 17.79 13.93
N SER A 613 -2.36 16.49 14.10
CA SER A 613 -3.40 15.57 14.55
C SER A 613 -2.89 14.71 15.69
N LEU A 614 -3.73 14.56 16.71
CA LEU A 614 -3.49 13.66 17.84
C LEU A 614 -4.61 12.63 17.88
N SER A 615 -4.26 11.38 18.08
CA SER A 615 -5.24 10.32 18.27
C SER A 615 -4.84 9.42 19.42
N GLY A 616 -5.84 8.94 20.15
CA GLY A 616 -5.72 7.93 21.17
C GLY A 616 -6.88 6.96 21.06
N SER A 617 -6.61 5.68 21.13
CA SER A 617 -7.63 4.62 21.16
C SER A 617 -7.27 3.52 22.16
N LEU A 618 -8.30 2.96 22.74
CA LEU A 618 -8.28 1.70 23.44
C LEU A 618 -9.13 0.73 22.62
N ASP A 619 -8.53 -0.34 22.15
CA ASP A 619 -9.21 -1.41 21.40
C ASP A 619 -9.09 -2.71 22.17
N GLU A 620 -10.15 -3.52 22.12
CA GLU A 620 -10.10 -4.90 22.59
C GLU A 620 -10.51 -5.81 21.44
N SER A 621 -9.73 -6.84 21.20
CA SER A 621 -9.99 -7.84 20.15
C SER A 621 -9.87 -9.24 20.72
N GLU A 622 -10.73 -10.12 20.22
CA GLU A 622 -10.74 -11.54 20.54
C GLU A 622 -10.16 -12.32 19.38
N GLY A 623 -9.40 -13.37 19.67
CA GLY A 623 -8.83 -14.26 18.68
C GLY A 623 -9.87 -14.95 17.81
N GLY A 624 -9.44 -15.35 16.62
CA GLY A 624 -10.28 -16.05 15.63
C GLY A 624 -10.42 -17.54 15.91
N ILE A 625 -10.98 -18.26 14.93
CA ILE A 625 -11.16 -19.72 15.00
C ILE A 625 -9.83 -20.45 15.21
N GLN A 626 -8.72 -19.96 14.66
CA GLN A 626 -7.40 -20.57 14.79
C GLN A 626 -6.95 -20.61 16.26
N ASP A 627 -7.14 -19.51 17.00
CA ASP A 627 -6.70 -19.40 18.38
C ASP A 627 -7.50 -20.28 19.35
N ILE A 628 -8.78 -20.55 19.03
CA ILE A 628 -9.70 -21.34 19.86
C ILE A 628 -9.85 -22.79 19.39
N TYR A 629 -9.17 -23.18 18.29
CA TYR A 629 -9.20 -24.55 17.78
C TYR A 629 -8.41 -25.47 18.72
N PRO A 630 -9.05 -26.46 19.36
CA PRO A 630 -8.42 -27.17 20.46
C PRO A 630 -7.60 -28.39 20.04
N PHE A 631 -7.67 -28.76 18.76
CA PHE A 631 -6.97 -29.91 18.24
C PHE A 631 -5.62 -29.53 17.66
N HIS A 632 -4.68 -30.48 17.67
CA HIS A 632 -3.40 -30.26 17.00
C HIS A 632 -3.55 -30.44 15.49
N TYR A 633 -2.74 -29.72 14.75
CA TYR A 633 -2.59 -29.85 13.30
C TYR A 633 -1.15 -29.59 12.91
N ARG A 634 -0.74 -30.17 11.79
CA ARG A 634 0.58 -29.95 11.21
C ARG A 634 0.48 -28.79 10.20
N GLU A 635 1.20 -27.70 10.44
CA GLU A 635 1.23 -26.54 9.56
C GLU A 635 2.14 -26.75 8.35
N ASP A 636 3.30 -27.38 8.58
CA ASP A 636 4.27 -27.77 7.57
C ASP A 636 5.01 -29.06 7.98
N TYR A 637 6.04 -29.45 7.25
CA TYR A 637 6.80 -30.68 7.48
C TYR A 637 7.43 -30.79 8.88
N ARG A 638 7.65 -29.68 9.60
CA ARG A 638 8.31 -29.68 10.93
C ARG A 638 7.55 -28.91 11.99
N THR A 639 6.44 -28.27 11.66
CA THR A 639 5.70 -27.42 12.60
C THR A 639 4.36 -28.04 12.96
N VAL A 640 4.16 -28.31 14.22
CA VAL A 640 2.90 -28.80 14.80
C VAL A 640 2.33 -27.71 15.69
N VAL A 641 1.06 -27.40 15.52
CA VAL A 641 0.36 -26.34 16.25
C VAL A 641 -0.72 -26.95 17.13
N LYS A 642 -0.81 -26.50 18.38
CA LYS A 642 -1.87 -26.86 19.34
C LYS A 642 -2.16 -25.70 20.26
N HIS A 643 -3.35 -25.15 20.16
CA HIS A 643 -3.79 -24.09 21.06
C HIS A 643 -4.58 -24.64 22.25
N THR A 644 -4.77 -23.82 23.28
CA THR A 644 -5.49 -24.21 24.51
C THR A 644 -7.00 -24.32 24.31
N GLY A 645 -7.56 -23.87 23.19
CA GLY A 645 -8.99 -23.76 22.98
C GLY A 645 -9.64 -22.59 23.75
N LYS A 646 -8.84 -21.78 24.44
CA LYS A 646 -9.28 -20.59 25.18
C LYS A 646 -9.36 -19.39 24.26
N VAL A 647 -10.23 -18.44 24.62
CA VAL A 647 -10.36 -17.20 23.86
C VAL A 647 -9.15 -16.30 24.11
N ALA A 648 -8.37 -16.05 23.07
CA ALA A 648 -7.30 -15.06 23.11
C ALA A 648 -7.91 -13.66 23.18
N VAL A 649 -7.51 -12.86 24.14
CA VAL A 649 -7.96 -11.48 24.31
C VAL A 649 -6.75 -10.56 24.26
N THR A 650 -6.80 -9.59 23.34
CA THR A 650 -5.79 -8.54 23.21
C THR A 650 -6.42 -7.19 23.51
N VAL A 651 -5.85 -6.48 24.49
CA VAL A 651 -6.22 -5.08 24.78
C VAL A 651 -5.09 -4.18 24.30
N ARG A 652 -5.39 -3.33 23.33
CA ARG A 652 -4.43 -2.42 22.70
C ARG A 652 -4.73 -0.97 23.05
N GLN A 653 -3.73 -0.28 23.53
CA GLN A 653 -3.71 1.18 23.64
C GLN A 653 -2.82 1.71 22.52
N LEU A 654 -3.33 2.65 21.73
CA LEU A 654 -2.57 3.27 20.64
C LEU A 654 -2.70 4.79 20.74
N TYR A 655 -1.55 5.46 20.75
CA TYR A 655 -1.46 6.92 20.72
C TYR A 655 -0.63 7.31 19.49
N THR A 656 -1.11 8.28 18.72
CA THR A 656 -0.41 8.77 17.55
C THR A 656 -0.45 10.29 17.51
N CYS A 657 0.71 10.89 17.26
CA CYS A 657 0.86 12.31 16.94
C CYS A 657 1.31 12.41 15.48
N TYR A 658 0.61 13.22 14.70
CA TYR A 658 0.92 13.46 13.31
C TYR A 658 1.03 14.96 13.05
N LEU A 659 2.16 15.39 12.51
CA LEU A 659 2.42 16.77 12.12
C LEU A 659 2.66 16.84 10.62
N GLU A 660 2.02 17.78 9.96
CA GLU A 660 2.11 17.99 8.51
C GLU A 660 2.46 19.43 8.21
N TYR A 661 3.44 19.61 7.33
CA TYR A 661 3.76 20.89 6.70
C TYR A 661 3.60 20.78 5.19
N LYS A 662 2.88 21.74 4.60
CA LYS A 662 2.63 21.81 3.16
C LYS A 662 2.87 23.21 2.64
N ASN A 663 3.76 23.34 1.66
CA ASN A 663 3.98 24.59 0.94
C ASN A 663 3.99 24.32 -0.57
N THR A 664 2.86 24.54 -1.23
CA THR A 664 2.66 24.26 -2.65
C THR A 664 3.49 25.15 -3.57
N VAL A 665 3.69 26.40 -3.16
CA VAL A 665 4.50 27.37 -3.93
C VAL A 665 5.97 26.98 -3.94
N LYS A 666 6.48 26.51 -2.80
CA LYS A 666 7.86 26.02 -2.68
C LYS A 666 7.98 24.52 -3.02
N GLU A 667 6.87 23.86 -3.38
CA GLU A 667 6.80 22.41 -3.63
C GLU A 667 7.43 21.58 -2.52
N PHE A 668 7.25 22.01 -1.26
CA PHE A 668 7.79 21.34 -0.09
C PHE A 668 6.68 20.76 0.77
N PHE A 669 6.74 19.44 0.97
CA PHE A 669 5.81 18.65 1.75
C PHE A 669 6.61 17.88 2.80
N TRP A 670 6.14 17.94 4.03
CA TRP A 670 6.79 17.22 5.13
C TRP A 670 5.77 16.71 6.12
N THR A 671 6.00 15.48 6.60
CA THR A 671 5.17 14.84 7.61
C THR A 671 6.03 14.18 8.67
N LEU A 672 5.56 14.20 9.89
CA LEU A 672 6.12 13.49 11.03
C LEU A 672 4.99 12.72 11.72
N SER A 673 5.18 11.44 11.94
CA SER A 673 4.29 10.58 12.70
C SER A 673 5.04 9.92 13.84
N ALA A 674 4.58 10.10 15.06
CA ALA A 674 5.07 9.41 16.24
C ALA A 674 3.95 8.56 16.81
N SER A 675 4.20 7.30 17.09
CA SER A 675 3.22 6.40 17.66
C SER A 675 3.79 5.59 18.82
N TYR A 676 2.93 5.34 19.80
CA TYR A 676 3.16 4.45 20.93
C TYR A 676 2.00 3.47 21.02
N SER A 677 2.32 2.18 21.11
CA SER A 677 1.33 1.12 21.32
C SER A 677 1.73 0.26 22.53
N HIS A 678 0.76 0.02 23.40
CA HIS A 678 0.83 -0.93 24.50
C HIS A 678 -0.24 -2.00 24.30
N ASN A 679 0.18 -3.24 24.14
CA ASN A 679 -0.70 -4.38 23.99
C ASN A 679 -0.61 -5.28 25.24
N ARG A 680 -1.76 -5.71 25.75
CA ARG A 680 -1.89 -6.69 26.84
C ARG A 680 -2.58 -7.92 26.30
N TYR A 681 -2.05 -9.08 26.64
CA TYR A 681 -2.52 -10.38 26.16
C TYR A 681 -2.81 -11.28 27.37
N ASN A 682 -3.86 -12.10 27.28
CA ASN A 682 -4.17 -13.12 28.28
C ASN A 682 -3.51 -14.48 27.98
N LEU A 683 -3.15 -14.72 26.71
CA LEU A 683 -2.45 -15.93 26.29
C LEU A 683 -1.04 -15.55 25.81
N MET A 684 -0.07 -16.38 26.12
CA MET A 684 1.31 -16.27 25.64
C MET A 684 1.59 -17.43 24.69
N ALA A 685 2.15 -17.11 23.52
CA ALA A 685 2.62 -18.13 22.61
C ALA A 685 3.86 -18.82 23.17
N GLU A 686 3.88 -20.14 23.13
CA GLU A 686 4.98 -20.99 23.53
C GLU A 686 5.54 -21.73 22.33
N ARG A 687 6.84 -21.81 22.25
CA ARG A 687 7.56 -22.60 21.26
C ARG A 687 8.45 -23.60 21.94
N ASN A 688 8.32 -24.87 21.58
CA ASN A 688 9.14 -25.95 22.04
C ASN A 688 9.76 -26.65 20.83
N TYR A 689 10.99 -27.13 20.95
CA TYR A 689 11.66 -27.93 19.92
C TYR A 689 11.94 -29.34 20.47
N LYS A 690 11.45 -30.32 19.77
CA LYS A 690 11.64 -31.73 20.17
C LYS A 690 11.64 -32.65 18.94
N ASP A 691 12.57 -33.58 18.89
CA ASP A 691 12.65 -34.62 17.87
C ASP A 691 12.59 -34.07 16.42
N GLY A 692 13.28 -32.96 16.15
CA GLY A 692 13.31 -32.30 14.84
C GLY A 692 12.08 -31.48 14.48
N ASN A 693 11.06 -31.38 15.35
CA ASN A 693 9.83 -30.64 15.14
C ASN A 693 9.70 -29.45 16.10
N PHE A 694 9.09 -28.39 15.59
CA PHE A 694 8.62 -27.26 16.40
C PHE A 694 7.18 -27.50 16.84
N TYR A 695 6.93 -27.36 18.10
CA TYR A 695 5.60 -27.40 18.71
C TYR A 695 5.22 -25.99 19.12
N LEU A 696 4.23 -25.43 18.44
CA LEU A 696 3.68 -24.14 18.77
C LEU A 696 2.42 -24.32 19.59
N SER A 697 2.39 -23.73 20.76
CA SER A 697 1.25 -23.76 21.65
C SER A 697 0.93 -22.37 22.22
N SER A 698 -0.18 -22.25 22.90
CA SER A 698 -0.51 -21.07 23.69
C SER A 698 -0.80 -21.47 25.14
N VAL A 699 -0.35 -20.67 26.08
CA VAL A 699 -0.58 -20.89 27.51
C VAL A 699 -1.30 -19.70 28.15
N GLU A 700 -2.10 -19.94 29.17
CA GLU A 700 -2.78 -18.87 29.91
C GLU A 700 -1.76 -18.12 30.79
N ARG A 701 -1.22 -17.04 30.23
CA ARG A 701 -0.26 -16.17 30.89
C ARG A 701 -0.38 -14.73 30.41
N ASN A 702 -0.75 -13.87 31.36
CA ASN A 702 -0.84 -12.44 31.06
C ASN A 702 0.56 -11.85 30.78
N HIS A 703 0.66 -11.10 29.69
CA HIS A 703 1.88 -10.39 29.35
C HIS A 703 1.59 -9.11 28.54
N SER A 704 2.61 -8.32 28.31
CA SER A 704 2.49 -7.07 27.55
C SER A 704 3.59 -6.95 26.51
N SER A 705 3.28 -6.23 25.45
CA SER A 705 4.27 -5.75 24.48
C SER A 705 4.13 -4.25 24.25
N TYR A 706 5.24 -3.61 23.91
CA TYR A 706 5.34 -2.17 23.70
C TYR A 706 5.94 -1.92 22.33
N SER A 707 5.40 -0.97 21.60
CA SER A 707 5.92 -0.55 20.29
C SER A 707 6.01 0.96 20.22
N TYR A 708 7.16 1.46 19.84
CA TYR A 708 7.45 2.87 19.61
C TYR A 708 7.85 3.03 18.15
N ALA A 709 7.24 3.96 17.46
CA ALA A 709 7.64 4.24 16.08
C ALA A 709 7.63 5.74 15.80
N LEU A 710 8.64 6.19 15.09
CA LEU A 710 8.77 7.53 14.53
C LEU A 710 8.99 7.39 13.03
N ASN A 711 8.11 7.99 12.24
CA ASN A 711 8.26 8.06 10.80
C ASN A 711 8.21 9.50 10.35
N THR A 712 9.15 9.92 9.50
CA THR A 712 9.12 11.24 8.88
C THR A 712 9.37 11.13 7.38
N ILE A 713 8.59 11.87 6.60
CA ILE A 713 8.66 11.89 5.15
C ILE A 713 8.78 13.35 4.71
N GLY A 714 9.86 13.67 4.01
CA GLY A 714 10.05 14.96 3.36
C GLY A 714 10.08 14.80 1.83
N SER A 715 9.44 15.70 1.11
CA SER A 715 9.50 15.75 -0.35
C SER A 715 9.61 17.20 -0.82
N LYS A 716 10.57 17.45 -1.70
CA LYS A 716 10.87 18.77 -2.24
C LYS A 716 10.99 18.71 -3.76
N GLY A 717 10.23 19.55 -4.45
CA GLY A 717 10.42 19.86 -5.86
C GLY A 717 11.25 21.13 -6.03
N VAL A 718 12.15 21.15 -6.99
CA VAL A 718 12.90 22.33 -7.43
C VAL A 718 12.59 22.54 -8.91
N TYR A 719 11.73 23.53 -9.17
CA TYR A 719 11.17 23.76 -10.51
C TYR A 719 12.26 24.01 -11.57
N ASP A 720 13.17 24.94 -11.27
CA ASP A 720 14.19 25.38 -12.22
C ASP A 720 15.16 24.28 -12.65
N TRP A 721 15.30 23.26 -11.80
CA TRP A 721 16.19 22.14 -12.05
C TRP A 721 15.46 20.87 -12.48
N ASN A 722 14.14 20.90 -12.58
CA ASN A 722 13.32 19.70 -12.77
C ASN A 722 13.73 18.56 -11.82
N LEU A 723 13.99 18.92 -10.57
CA LEU A 723 14.47 18.02 -9.53
C LEU A 723 13.36 17.76 -8.53
N LYS A 724 13.16 16.50 -8.19
CA LYS A 724 12.40 16.06 -7.01
C LYS A 724 13.31 15.26 -6.10
N THR A 725 13.35 15.63 -4.84
CA THR A 725 13.98 14.84 -3.79
C THR A 725 12.96 14.42 -2.76
N SER A 726 13.12 13.25 -2.18
CA SER A 726 12.37 12.82 -1.01
C SER A 726 13.24 12.00 -0.08
N LEU A 727 12.93 12.11 1.21
CA LEU A 727 13.60 11.35 2.27
C LEU A 727 12.52 10.80 3.20
N GLU A 728 12.56 9.50 3.44
CA GLU A 728 11.77 8.83 4.46
C GLU A 728 12.72 8.27 5.52
N LEU A 729 12.44 8.55 6.79
CA LEU A 729 13.16 8.02 7.94
C LEU A 729 12.16 7.31 8.85
N THR A 730 12.45 6.07 9.21
CA THR A 730 11.69 5.29 10.18
C THR A 730 12.61 4.83 11.32
N LEU A 731 12.18 5.08 12.54
CA LEU A 731 12.77 4.53 13.76
C LEU A 731 11.69 3.72 14.47
N ALA A 732 12.01 2.52 14.87
CA ALA A 732 11.08 1.69 15.61
C ALA A 732 11.77 0.91 16.72
N ARG A 733 11.07 0.68 17.82
CA ARG A 733 11.45 -0.20 18.91
C ARG A 733 10.26 -1.04 19.32
N ASN A 734 10.47 -2.33 19.40
CA ASN A 734 9.49 -3.28 19.89
C ASN A 734 10.07 -4.03 21.10
N GLU A 735 9.30 -4.11 22.15
CA GLU A 735 9.67 -4.82 23.39
C GLU A 735 8.52 -5.72 23.79
N GLY A 736 8.83 -6.90 24.32
CA GLY A 736 7.82 -7.85 24.75
C GLY A 736 8.40 -9.04 25.47
N LYS A 737 7.56 -10.04 25.63
CA LYS A 737 7.91 -11.31 26.28
C LYS A 737 7.50 -12.47 25.39
N GLN A 738 8.26 -13.52 25.41
CA GLN A 738 7.96 -14.80 24.77
C GLN A 738 8.19 -15.95 25.75
N LEU A 739 7.60 -17.07 25.46
CA LEU A 739 7.77 -18.30 26.23
C LEU A 739 8.44 -19.34 25.32
N ASN A 740 9.60 -19.82 25.75
CA ASN A 740 10.32 -20.89 25.08
C ASN A 740 10.65 -21.94 26.12
N GLU A 741 10.22 -23.19 25.90
CA GLU A 741 10.47 -24.32 26.81
C GLU A 741 10.13 -23.98 28.26
N ASN A 742 8.93 -23.42 28.50
CA ASN A 742 8.45 -22.96 29.82
C ASN A 742 9.22 -21.77 30.46
N ILE A 743 10.22 -21.19 29.77
CA ILE A 743 10.99 -20.06 30.27
C ILE A 743 10.55 -18.78 29.58
N VAL A 744 10.17 -17.76 30.36
CA VAL A 744 9.82 -16.44 29.87
C VAL A 744 11.08 -15.64 29.59
N GLN A 745 11.23 -15.22 28.37
CA GLN A 745 12.31 -14.35 27.93
C GLN A 745 11.77 -12.99 27.52
N ASN A 746 12.44 -11.93 27.96
CA ASN A 746 12.20 -10.59 27.42
C ASN A 746 12.91 -10.47 26.06
N TYR A 747 12.28 -9.77 25.14
CA TYR A 747 12.94 -9.42 23.89
C TYR A 747 12.81 -7.92 23.60
N ARG A 748 13.77 -7.41 22.85
CA ARG A 748 13.79 -6.04 22.33
C ARG A 748 14.34 -6.06 20.92
N TYR A 749 13.65 -5.36 20.02
CA TYR A 749 14.08 -5.19 18.64
C TYR A 749 14.10 -3.71 18.28
N ASP A 750 15.28 -3.22 17.90
CA ASP A 750 15.50 -1.83 17.43
C ASP A 750 15.69 -1.83 15.93
N TYR A 751 15.05 -0.88 15.25
CA TYR A 751 15.07 -0.78 13.80
C TYR A 751 15.21 0.67 13.35
N LEU A 752 16.12 0.91 12.41
CA LEU A 752 16.32 2.16 11.68
C LEU A 752 16.18 1.89 10.19
N ARG A 753 15.47 2.77 9.48
CA ARG A 753 15.40 2.74 8.01
C ARG A 753 15.44 4.15 7.46
N VAL A 754 16.26 4.38 6.43
CA VAL A 754 16.41 5.65 5.71
C VAL A 754 16.25 5.40 4.23
N GLU A 755 15.33 6.11 3.57
CA GLU A 755 15.05 5.97 2.14
C GLU A 755 15.15 7.31 1.41
N PRO A 756 16.33 7.71 0.93
CA PRO A 756 16.47 8.81 -0.01
C PRO A 756 16.01 8.42 -1.41
N LYS A 757 15.31 9.34 -2.09
CA LYS A 757 14.91 9.21 -3.50
C LYS A 757 15.16 10.53 -4.21
N ILE A 758 15.73 10.46 -5.41
CA ILE A 758 16.02 11.61 -6.26
C ILE A 758 15.53 11.28 -7.67
N VAL A 759 14.75 12.17 -8.25
CA VAL A 759 14.39 12.16 -9.67
C VAL A 759 14.79 13.51 -10.24
N TRP A 760 15.74 13.50 -11.17
CA TRP A 760 16.32 14.69 -11.75
C TRP A 760 16.34 14.60 -13.29
N ALA A 761 15.64 15.53 -13.93
CA ALA A 761 15.56 15.61 -15.38
C ALA A 761 15.96 17.02 -15.86
N PRO A 762 17.27 17.37 -15.81
CA PRO A 762 17.74 18.72 -16.15
C PRO A 762 17.46 19.11 -17.60
N SER A 763 17.28 18.13 -18.48
CA SER A 763 16.93 18.36 -19.87
C SER A 763 16.02 17.25 -20.41
N ALA A 764 15.43 17.48 -21.58
CA ALA A 764 14.66 16.44 -22.28
C ALA A 764 15.54 15.22 -22.65
N LEU A 765 16.86 15.40 -22.76
CA LEU A 765 17.79 14.35 -23.18
C LEU A 765 18.35 13.52 -22.01
N PHE A 766 18.28 14.01 -20.77
CA PHE A 766 18.92 13.37 -19.62
C PHE A 766 17.97 13.27 -18.42
N GLU A 767 17.93 12.10 -17.82
CA GLU A 767 17.18 11.86 -16.57
C GLU A 767 17.97 10.89 -15.66
N VAL A 768 18.01 11.22 -14.39
CA VAL A 768 18.62 10.41 -13.33
C VAL A 768 17.54 10.07 -12.31
N GLU A 769 17.40 8.80 -11.99
CA GLU A 769 16.59 8.32 -10.88
C GLU A 769 17.50 7.57 -9.91
N TYR A 770 17.58 8.03 -8.69
CA TYR A 770 18.30 7.36 -7.59
C TYR A 770 17.32 7.03 -6.47
N LYS A 771 17.39 5.81 -5.97
CA LYS A 771 16.66 5.33 -4.79
C LYS A 771 17.62 4.49 -3.95
N ALA A 772 17.65 4.73 -2.65
CA ALA A 772 18.31 3.83 -1.72
C ALA A 772 17.39 3.49 -0.55
N THR A 773 17.66 2.36 0.07
CA THR A 773 17.13 1.94 1.36
C THR A 773 18.33 1.54 2.20
N VAL A 774 18.53 2.22 3.31
CA VAL A 774 19.53 1.89 4.31
C VAL A 774 18.78 1.45 5.55
N SER A 775 18.99 0.24 6.01
CA SER A 775 18.36 -0.26 7.23
C SER A 775 19.38 -0.84 8.19
N CYS A 776 19.07 -0.74 9.48
CA CYS A 776 19.86 -1.32 10.55
C CYS A 776 18.90 -1.92 11.57
N GLY A 777 19.06 -3.21 11.88
CA GLY A 777 18.27 -3.93 12.86
C GLY A 777 19.12 -4.60 13.91
N GLY A 778 18.74 -4.47 15.17
CA GLY A 778 19.41 -5.14 16.29
C GLY A 778 18.41 -5.78 17.24
N SER A 779 18.72 -6.95 17.80
CA SER A 779 17.89 -7.68 18.73
C SER A 779 18.61 -7.92 20.05
N GLY A 780 17.84 -7.93 21.16
CA GLY A 780 18.27 -8.37 22.49
C GLY A 780 17.28 -9.39 23.03
N ILE A 781 17.76 -10.49 23.56
CA ILE A 781 16.97 -11.61 24.04
C ILE A 781 17.44 -11.96 25.45
N GLY A 782 16.51 -12.01 26.43
CA GLY A 782 16.86 -12.17 27.82
C GLY A 782 17.62 -10.95 28.39
N GLU A 783 18.47 -11.20 29.37
CA GLU A 783 19.32 -10.15 29.97
C GLU A 783 20.71 -10.09 29.31
N ASP A 784 21.23 -11.20 28.84
CA ASP A 784 22.64 -11.37 28.44
C ASP A 784 22.87 -11.47 26.92
N THR A 785 21.87 -11.89 26.16
CA THR A 785 22.03 -12.11 24.71
C THR A 785 21.69 -10.86 23.92
N ARG A 786 22.70 -10.18 23.40
CA ARG A 786 22.55 -9.05 22.48
C ARG A 786 23.17 -9.40 21.13
N LEU A 787 22.34 -9.43 20.11
CA LEU A 787 22.80 -9.61 18.75
C LEU A 787 23.35 -8.27 18.20
N ASP A 788 24.50 -8.32 17.56
CA ASP A 788 25.08 -7.14 16.92
C ASP A 788 24.16 -6.59 15.82
N PRO A 789 24.01 -5.26 15.70
CA PRO A 789 23.19 -4.68 14.67
C PRO A 789 23.69 -5.05 13.26
N LEU A 790 22.78 -5.46 12.38
CA LEU A 790 23.06 -5.75 10.99
C LEU A 790 22.66 -4.57 10.11
N TRP A 791 23.56 -4.17 9.23
CA TRP A 791 23.31 -3.16 8.21
C TRP A 791 22.93 -3.80 6.88
N ASP A 792 21.92 -3.24 6.27
CA ASP A 792 21.48 -3.58 4.93
C ASP A 792 21.35 -2.29 4.10
N VAL A 793 21.98 -2.27 2.93
CA VAL A 793 21.92 -1.15 1.99
C VAL A 793 21.53 -1.66 0.62
N ALA A 794 20.37 -1.26 0.16
CA ALA A 794 19.89 -1.52 -1.19
C ALA A 794 19.79 -0.20 -1.95
N GLN A 795 20.53 -0.05 -3.03
CA GLN A 795 20.51 1.18 -3.82
C GLN A 795 20.41 0.90 -5.31
N ARG A 796 19.66 1.77 -6.00
CA ARG A 796 19.45 1.71 -7.45
C ARG A 796 19.69 3.08 -8.05
N LEU A 797 20.50 3.10 -9.09
CA LEU A 797 20.73 4.26 -9.95
C LEU A 797 20.26 3.92 -11.36
N THR A 798 19.38 4.73 -11.92
CA THR A 798 18.96 4.62 -13.31
C THR A 798 19.31 5.90 -14.06
N LEU A 799 20.06 5.75 -15.13
CA LEU A 799 20.44 6.82 -16.05
C LEU A 799 19.67 6.64 -17.35
N SER A 800 19.02 7.68 -17.83
CA SER A 800 18.29 7.65 -19.09
C SER A 800 18.80 8.78 -20.00
N LEU A 801 19.31 8.43 -21.17
CA LEU A 801 19.82 9.33 -22.21
C LEU A 801 18.89 9.25 -23.44
N GLY A 802 18.39 10.38 -23.90
CA GLY A 802 17.53 10.47 -25.07
C GLY A 802 18.27 11.08 -26.25
N PHE A 803 18.15 10.49 -27.42
CA PHE A 803 18.67 11.00 -28.69
C PHE A 803 17.56 10.93 -29.73
N HIS A 804 16.96 12.07 -30.07
CA HIS A 804 15.78 12.13 -30.97
C HIS A 804 14.67 11.18 -30.45
N ASP A 805 14.34 10.15 -31.20
CA ASP A 805 13.30 9.16 -30.88
C ASP A 805 13.85 7.91 -30.16
N THR A 806 15.12 7.93 -29.74
CA THR A 806 15.78 6.80 -29.11
C THR A 806 16.19 7.14 -27.69
N ASP A 807 15.77 6.32 -26.73
CA ASP A 807 16.16 6.41 -25.32
C ASP A 807 17.08 5.24 -24.94
N PHE A 808 18.26 5.54 -24.45
CA PHE A 808 19.16 4.58 -23.82
C PHE A 808 18.98 4.65 -22.31
N ARG A 809 18.80 3.51 -21.64
CA ARG A 809 18.62 3.43 -20.20
C ARG A 809 19.59 2.41 -19.62
N LEU A 810 20.35 2.84 -18.62
CA LEU A 810 21.24 2.02 -17.79
C LEU A 810 20.73 2.03 -16.36
N SER A 811 20.57 0.87 -15.75
CA SER A 811 20.18 0.73 -14.35
C SER A 811 21.22 -0.12 -13.61
N GLY A 812 21.84 0.42 -12.58
CA GLY A 812 22.72 -0.27 -11.65
C GLY A 812 22.04 -0.47 -10.30
N GLU A 813 22.13 -1.65 -9.73
CA GLU A 813 21.68 -1.97 -8.37
C GLU A 813 22.88 -2.47 -7.57
N HIS A 814 23.01 -1.97 -6.35
CA HIS A 814 24.00 -2.43 -5.39
C HIS A 814 23.31 -2.81 -4.08
N PHE A 815 23.68 -3.97 -3.58
CA PHE A 815 23.20 -4.50 -2.32
C PHE A 815 24.41 -4.81 -1.43
N TYR A 816 24.43 -4.20 -0.27
CA TYR A 816 25.33 -4.52 0.83
C TYR A 816 24.51 -5.10 1.96
N ASN A 817 24.93 -6.21 2.51
CA ASN A 817 24.25 -6.88 3.60
C ASN A 817 25.27 -7.48 4.57
N ASP A 818 25.14 -7.17 5.86
CA ASP A 818 25.88 -7.86 6.91
C ASP A 818 25.26 -9.24 7.11
N LEU A 819 26.05 -10.29 6.96
CA LEU A 819 25.66 -11.65 7.30
C LEU A 819 25.90 -11.96 8.78
N SER A 820 26.95 -11.33 9.35
CA SER A 820 27.31 -11.35 10.76
C SER A 820 28.16 -10.12 11.05
N LYS A 821 28.67 -9.95 12.28
CA LYS A 821 29.53 -8.83 12.66
C LYS A 821 30.76 -8.66 11.74
N ASP A 822 31.35 -9.80 11.33
CA ASP A 822 32.63 -9.80 10.60
C ASP A 822 32.47 -10.25 9.14
N GLN A 823 31.25 -10.57 8.72
CA GLN A 823 30.95 -11.04 7.37
C GLN A 823 29.92 -10.16 6.71
N HIS A 824 30.25 -9.63 5.56
CA HIS A 824 29.34 -8.85 4.73
C HIS A 824 29.40 -9.28 3.28
N LEU A 825 28.35 -9.02 2.57
CA LEU A 825 28.21 -9.37 1.15
C LEU A 825 27.91 -8.13 0.33
N ASN A 826 28.60 -8.01 -0.80
CA ASN A 826 28.36 -7.00 -1.81
C ASN A 826 27.86 -7.65 -3.08
N THR A 827 26.69 -7.27 -3.56
CA THR A 827 26.11 -7.77 -4.81
C THR A 827 25.80 -6.62 -5.74
N TRP A 828 26.31 -6.71 -6.97
CA TRP A 828 26.06 -5.75 -8.03
C TRP A 828 25.24 -6.39 -9.14
N LEU A 829 24.20 -5.71 -9.59
CA LEU A 829 23.36 -6.09 -10.73
C LEU A 829 23.27 -4.90 -11.68
N ALA A 830 23.22 -5.15 -12.96
CA ALA A 830 23.06 -4.10 -13.95
C ALA A 830 22.14 -4.54 -15.08
N ASP A 831 21.32 -3.59 -15.57
CA ASP A 831 20.45 -3.77 -16.73
C ASP A 831 20.70 -2.64 -17.72
N VAL A 832 20.56 -2.94 -18.99
CA VAL A 832 20.59 -1.96 -20.08
C VAL A 832 19.37 -2.12 -20.97
N SER A 833 18.82 -1.03 -21.45
CA SER A 833 17.76 -1.06 -22.45
C SER A 833 17.86 0.08 -23.44
N LEU A 834 17.56 -0.23 -24.70
CA LEU A 834 17.44 0.69 -25.81
C LEU A 834 15.98 0.73 -26.24
N ILE A 835 15.40 1.91 -26.32
CA ILE A 835 14.00 2.12 -26.67
C ILE A 835 13.94 3.08 -27.83
N HIS A 836 13.43 2.63 -28.98
CA HIS A 836 13.25 3.45 -30.17
C HIS A 836 11.76 3.65 -30.45
N LYS A 837 11.35 4.91 -30.70
CA LYS A 837 9.97 5.30 -31.02
C LYS A 837 9.90 5.71 -32.47
N SER A 838 8.99 5.13 -33.23
CA SER A 838 8.74 5.49 -34.65
C SER A 838 7.24 5.61 -34.84
N GLY A 839 6.72 6.83 -34.80
CA GLY A 839 5.30 7.11 -34.87
C GLY A 839 4.49 6.36 -33.77
N LYS A 840 3.70 5.38 -34.17
CA LYS A 840 2.86 4.55 -33.29
C LYS A 840 3.60 3.31 -32.77
N TRP A 841 4.79 3.04 -33.26
CA TRP A 841 5.60 1.90 -32.92
C TRP A 841 6.61 2.26 -31.83
N ARG A 842 6.86 1.31 -30.95
CA ARG A 842 7.96 1.36 -29.97
C ARG A 842 8.69 0.02 -30.00
N PHE A 843 9.96 0.08 -30.25
CA PHE A 843 10.87 -1.06 -30.23
C PHE A 843 11.70 -0.97 -28.95
N THR A 844 11.84 -2.08 -28.22
CA THR A 844 12.65 -2.11 -27.00
C THR A 844 13.55 -3.32 -27.07
N ALA A 845 14.84 -3.12 -26.95
CA ALA A 845 15.83 -4.16 -26.72
C ALA A 845 16.39 -3.99 -25.30
N SER A 846 16.52 -5.07 -24.55
CA SER A 846 17.03 -5.01 -23.17
C SER A 846 17.88 -6.23 -22.84
N ALA A 847 18.88 -6.00 -22.00
CA ALA A 847 19.68 -7.04 -21.38
C ALA A 847 19.63 -6.84 -19.87
N MET A 848 19.28 -7.87 -19.13
CA MET A 848 19.12 -7.86 -17.70
C MET A 848 20.19 -8.72 -17.02
N ASN A 849 20.55 -8.35 -15.78
CA ASN A 849 21.57 -9.03 -14.99
C ASN A 849 22.88 -9.24 -15.79
N LEU A 850 23.45 -8.13 -16.29
CA LEU A 850 24.65 -8.16 -17.14
C LEU A 850 25.83 -8.89 -16.51
N PHE A 851 25.94 -8.88 -15.18
CA PHE A 851 26.98 -9.57 -14.44
C PHE A 851 26.71 -11.07 -14.22
N ASN A 852 25.56 -11.55 -14.66
CA ASN A 852 25.13 -12.95 -14.53
C ASN A 852 25.25 -13.48 -13.09
N LYS A 853 24.80 -12.71 -12.11
CA LYS A 853 24.73 -13.18 -10.72
C LYS A 853 23.61 -14.19 -10.59
N GLU A 854 23.94 -15.38 -10.06
CA GLU A 854 22.99 -16.50 -9.99
C GLU A 854 22.33 -16.62 -8.62
N GLN A 855 22.91 -16.02 -7.59
CA GLN A 855 22.45 -16.15 -6.21
C GLN A 855 22.59 -14.82 -5.45
N TYR A 856 21.67 -14.60 -4.53
CA TYR A 856 21.73 -13.55 -3.52
C TYR A 856 21.56 -14.15 -2.14
N ARG A 857 22.39 -13.72 -1.17
CA ARG A 857 22.35 -14.15 0.22
C ARG A 857 22.14 -12.94 1.13
N TYR A 858 21.38 -13.13 2.21
CA TYR A 858 21.13 -12.07 3.20
C TYR A 858 20.81 -12.68 4.55
N THR A 859 21.01 -11.86 5.61
CA THR A 859 20.66 -12.22 6.98
C THR A 859 19.67 -11.20 7.54
N LEU A 860 18.67 -11.66 8.25
CA LEU A 860 17.71 -10.86 9.00
C LEU A 860 17.66 -11.33 10.45
N TYR A 861 17.49 -10.38 11.37
CA TYR A 861 17.12 -10.67 12.74
C TYR A 861 15.62 -10.44 12.95
N SER A 862 14.98 -11.38 13.59
CA SER A 862 13.72 -11.15 14.31
C SER A 862 14.02 -10.93 15.81
N ALA A 863 12.97 -10.71 16.59
CA ALA A 863 13.10 -10.59 18.04
C ALA A 863 13.77 -11.81 18.71
N VAL A 864 13.76 -12.98 18.08
CA VAL A 864 14.06 -14.27 18.72
C VAL A 864 14.85 -15.24 17.85
N GLN A 865 15.21 -14.83 16.65
CA GLN A 865 15.75 -15.72 15.63
C GLN A 865 16.68 -14.96 14.70
N SER A 866 17.79 -15.57 14.31
CA SER A 866 18.61 -15.19 13.18
C SER A 866 18.20 -16.06 11.97
N TYR A 867 17.97 -15.41 10.85
CA TYR A 867 17.55 -16.05 9.61
C TYR A 867 18.49 -15.63 8.49
N THR A 868 19.39 -16.52 8.07
CA THR A 868 20.24 -16.33 6.90
C THR A 868 19.66 -17.12 5.74
N SER A 869 19.40 -16.45 4.64
CA SER A 869 18.82 -17.09 3.47
C SER A 869 19.58 -16.78 2.20
N TRP A 870 19.54 -17.72 1.26
CA TRP A 870 19.96 -17.49 -0.12
C TRP A 870 18.81 -17.77 -1.09
N VAL A 871 18.84 -17.14 -2.23
CA VAL A 871 17.85 -17.34 -3.29
C VAL A 871 18.50 -17.32 -4.65
N LYS A 872 18.01 -18.19 -5.56
CA LYS A 872 18.38 -18.17 -6.97
C LYS A 872 17.86 -16.89 -7.62
N LEU A 873 18.74 -16.19 -8.32
CA LEU A 873 18.40 -15.03 -9.15
C LEU A 873 18.12 -15.44 -10.59
N ARG A 874 17.31 -14.64 -11.28
CA ARG A 874 17.18 -14.75 -12.73
C ARG A 874 18.55 -14.49 -13.37
N PRO A 875 19.01 -15.34 -14.28
CA PRO A 875 20.32 -15.21 -14.93
C PRO A 875 20.33 -14.02 -15.88
N ARG A 876 21.41 -13.87 -16.66
CA ARG A 876 21.43 -12.91 -17.75
C ARG A 876 20.38 -13.22 -18.80
N GLU A 877 19.58 -12.21 -19.14
CA GLU A 877 18.47 -12.34 -20.06
C GLU A 877 18.50 -11.24 -21.11
N PHE A 878 18.17 -11.62 -22.35
CA PHE A 878 18.05 -10.70 -23.49
C PHE A 878 16.60 -10.70 -23.98
N MET A 879 16.03 -9.54 -24.20
CA MET A 879 14.65 -9.36 -24.62
C MET A 879 14.55 -8.32 -25.74
N VAL A 880 13.76 -8.62 -26.76
CA VAL A 880 13.31 -7.64 -27.75
C VAL A 880 11.79 -7.60 -27.73
N SER A 881 11.21 -6.42 -27.72
CA SER A 881 9.76 -6.26 -27.77
C SER A 881 9.34 -5.15 -28.73
N VAL A 882 8.19 -5.35 -29.32
CA VAL A 882 7.54 -4.39 -30.22
C VAL A 882 6.17 -4.05 -29.65
N GLN A 883 5.91 -2.78 -29.50
CA GLN A 883 4.62 -2.26 -29.06
C GLN A 883 4.03 -1.39 -30.15
N TYR A 884 2.77 -1.63 -30.48
CA TYR A 884 1.98 -0.81 -31.38
C TYR A 884 0.80 -0.20 -30.65
N GLN A 885 0.55 1.07 -30.87
CA GLN A 885 -0.57 1.75 -30.24
C GLN A 885 -1.43 2.46 -31.25
N ILE A 886 -2.72 2.11 -31.23
CA ILE A 886 -3.77 2.73 -32.03
C ILE A 886 -4.57 3.64 -31.07
N GLY A 887 -4.44 4.94 -31.26
CA GLY A 887 -5.34 5.96 -30.77
C GLY A 887 -5.31 6.99 -31.85
N ARG A 888 -6.38 7.62 -32.27
CA ARG A 888 -6.33 8.66 -33.29
C ARG A 888 -5.35 9.75 -32.84
N ALA A 889 -4.12 9.70 -33.34
CA ALA A 889 -3.30 10.90 -33.40
C ALA A 889 -4.10 11.89 -34.26
N SER A 890 -4.21 13.12 -33.79
CA SER A 890 -4.88 14.21 -34.48
C SER A 890 -4.61 14.17 -35.98
N CYS A 891 -5.65 14.08 -36.78
CA CYS A 891 -5.62 14.72 -38.09
C CYS A 891 -5.48 16.23 -37.82
N ARG A 892 -4.28 16.74 -37.80
CA ARG A 892 -3.94 18.12 -38.00
C ARG A 892 -2.57 18.18 -38.66
N GLU A 893 -2.66 18.11 -39.95
CA GLU A 893 -1.87 18.93 -40.87
C GLU A 893 -2.58 18.89 -42.19
N ARG A 894 -3.44 19.87 -42.35
CA ARG A 894 -3.68 20.63 -43.58
C ARG A 894 -4.26 21.98 -43.22
#